data_45009103be5a5efd2c8031e199d69f2a
#
_entry.id   45009103be5a5efd2c8031e199d69f2a
#
_cell.length_a   1.000
_cell.length_b   1.000
_cell.length_c   1.000
_cell.angle_alpha   90.00
_cell.angle_beta   90.00
_cell.angle_gamma   90.00
#
_symmetry.space_group_name_H-M   'P 1'
#
loop_
_entity.id
_entity.type
_entity.pdbx_description
1 polymer ?
#
loop_
_entity_poly.entity_id
_entity_poly.type
_entity_poly.pdbx_seq_one_letter_code
_entity_poly.pdbx_strand_id
1 'polypeptide(L)'
;MLAGGYILRCRGGAPVSYFGVRPDNDSSIPPVMHRSILFIAFVAGLTSQSLAQQQKPAAPPRATSRATSLAAALPVDPKVRIGTLPNGIRYYIRQNPKPEKRAELRLVVNAGSILETDDQLGLAHFVEHTAFNGTTHFAKNDLVKYLQSIGVRFGADLNASTDFDETVYILPIPTDTARIIDQAFTILEDWAHGQVFDSTEVVNERGVVREEWRLGKGAGDRMLHQWLPIALRGSKYAERLPIGNEQSIMTATPSRLRSFYKTWYRPDLQAVIAVGDFDPAQIEAEIKKHFASIPKPTNAPKRPVATVPANSEPLIAIASDKEATGSDVDLMFKLPVEKTRTVGDYRRDLTERLYLAMLNNRLEEISQKPDAPFLGADASRGSFVGRTTDAFTLSANVKDGGIERGLEALLTEARRVDEFGFLQSELDRAKENMLRGYERAYAERDKTQSAAFVEEYIGNYLTGEAIPGIAYEYKLAQELVPTIKLADVNKLASGWITDSNRVIIAQSPQKEGVKIPTRAELLAVFDRAAREHVTAYTETVSGAALLEREPIPGKIVSSRAVPNVGVAVWTLSNGARVLVKPTDFKADEVLFGASSPGGTSLAPDSAYMSAALASQIASLSGLGNFSLVDLGKKLAGKVASVTPAIAATSEGLNGRASPKDLETLFQLVYLSFTAPRLDTSAYKAFENQVAPFLANRSSDPDQVFSDTVSWTMSQHNFRARPLSPATFAEVKPESALAFYRNRFADASDFTFAIVGNVDTVALKPLVERYLASLPALHRTETFRDNGGSPPTGVVDKVVHKGVEPKANTVIEFTGACRYAPETRFAMRALVELFQIKLNETLREQLGGAYSPSVGGSCGRTPRQEYSLIVQFNSSPENVDKLSKSVFALIDSLKTNGPSAADVTKVKEQLTRSREVEVKQNGYWLVNLLGRDQAGEDIGGLLDAYDAMVKNLTGGQIQRAAASYFNEGNYARFVLLPESPKSNP
;
A
#
# COMPACT_ATOMS: atom_id res chain seq x y z
N MET A 1 -2.43 -10.63 3.26
CA MET A 1 -1.98 -11.01 1.91
C MET A 1 -2.90 -10.36 0.92
N LEU A 2 -2.41 -9.44 0.13
CA LEU A 2 -3.16 -8.97 -1.03
C LEU A 2 -3.05 -10.06 -2.07
N ALA A 3 -4.19 -10.56 -2.53
CA ALA A 3 -4.23 -11.40 -3.71
C ALA A 3 -3.52 -10.65 -4.83
N GLY A 4 -2.48 -11.26 -5.38
CA GLY A 4 -1.79 -10.74 -6.55
C GLY A 4 -2.73 -10.78 -7.75
N GLY A 5 -3.60 -9.78 -7.87
CA GLY A 5 -4.20 -9.52 -9.16
C GLY A 5 -3.05 -9.14 -10.09
N TYR A 6 -2.83 -9.91 -11.14
CA TYR A 6 -1.95 -9.54 -12.24
C TYR A 6 -2.56 -8.34 -12.96
N ILE A 7 -2.42 -7.19 -12.33
CA ILE A 7 -2.62 -5.92 -13.00
C ILE A 7 -1.30 -5.64 -13.68
N LEU A 8 -1.31 -5.51 -15.00
CA LEU A 8 -0.25 -4.81 -15.71
C LEU A 8 -0.13 -3.43 -15.04
N ARG A 9 0.77 -3.33 -14.08
CA ARG A 9 1.06 -2.07 -13.42
C ARG A 9 1.90 -1.27 -14.40
N CYS A 10 1.28 -0.40 -15.14
CA CYS A 10 1.96 0.82 -15.52
C CYS A 10 2.45 1.46 -14.23
N ARG A 11 3.76 1.62 -14.07
CA ARG A 11 4.35 2.30 -12.91
C ARG A 11 3.89 3.76 -12.94
N GLY A 12 2.81 4.07 -12.24
CA GLY A 12 2.31 5.44 -12.14
C GLY A 12 0.80 5.54 -12.04
N GLY A 13 0.19 5.03 -11.02
CA GLY A 13 -1.20 5.28 -10.67
C GLY A 13 -1.50 4.67 -9.32
N ALA A 14 -1.71 5.50 -8.30
CA ALA A 14 -2.22 5.01 -7.05
C ALA A 14 -3.69 4.61 -7.24
N PRO A 15 -4.11 3.40 -6.82
CA PRO A 15 -5.54 3.12 -6.76
C PRO A 15 -6.13 4.02 -5.67
N VAL A 16 -7.08 4.83 -6.06
CA VAL A 16 -7.95 5.53 -5.12
C VAL A 16 -8.80 4.46 -4.44
N SER A 17 -8.41 4.05 -3.23
CA SER A 17 -9.23 3.17 -2.41
C SER A 17 -10.40 3.97 -1.86
N TYR A 18 -11.55 3.88 -2.52
CA TYR A 18 -12.80 4.41 -2.03
C TYR A 18 -13.50 3.38 -1.13
N PHE A 19 -13.80 3.83 0.09
CA PHE A 19 -14.75 3.26 1.04
C PHE A 19 -14.54 1.80 1.49
N GLY A 20 -13.76 1.66 2.54
CA GLY A 20 -13.95 0.61 3.51
C GLY A 20 -13.96 1.21 4.89
N VAL A 21 -15.12 1.54 5.42
CA VAL A 21 -15.29 1.71 6.87
C VAL A 21 -15.12 0.32 7.46
N ARG A 22 -13.90 -0.01 7.87
CA ARG A 22 -13.68 -1.15 8.78
C ARG A 22 -13.72 -0.61 10.21
N PRO A 23 -14.41 -1.28 11.10
CA PRO A 23 -14.23 -1.02 12.51
C PRO A 23 -12.79 -1.35 12.90
N ASP A 24 -12.24 -0.52 13.78
CA ASP A 24 -10.91 -0.65 14.32
C ASP A 24 -10.64 -2.07 14.81
N ASN A 25 -9.87 -2.83 14.08
CA ASN A 25 -9.29 -4.06 14.55
C ASN A 25 -7.77 -3.95 14.48
N ASP A 26 -7.20 -3.87 15.67
CA ASP A 26 -5.78 -3.94 15.95
C ASP A 26 -5.20 -5.28 15.45
N SER A 27 -4.75 -5.30 14.21
CA SER A 27 -3.90 -6.37 13.70
C SER A 27 -2.75 -5.76 12.91
N SER A 28 -1.62 -5.73 13.58
CA SER A 28 -0.32 -5.40 13.03
C SER A 28 0.05 -6.30 11.84
N ILE A 29 -0.14 -5.79 10.63
CA ILE A 29 0.52 -6.30 9.44
C ILE A 29 1.39 -5.16 8.92
N PRO A 30 2.72 -5.32 8.83
CA PRO A 30 3.57 -4.29 8.26
C PRO A 30 3.25 -4.13 6.77
N PRO A 31 3.11 -2.91 6.28
CA PRO A 31 2.94 -2.69 4.85
C PRO A 31 4.27 -3.03 4.16
N VAL A 32 4.21 -3.90 3.18
CA VAL A 32 5.28 -4.03 2.18
C VAL A 32 5.37 -2.69 1.47
N MET A 33 6.45 -1.96 1.70
CA MET A 33 6.72 -0.69 1.06
C MET A 33 7.01 -0.93 -0.43
N HIS A 34 6.00 -0.72 -1.25
CA HIS A 34 6.26 -0.39 -2.64
C HIS A 34 6.71 1.06 -2.70
N ARG A 35 7.80 1.33 -3.38
CA ARG A 35 8.23 2.69 -3.72
C ARG A 35 7.16 3.35 -4.59
N SER A 36 6.12 3.88 -3.94
CA SER A 36 5.31 4.95 -4.51
C SER A 36 5.96 6.24 -4.05
N ILE A 37 6.53 6.99 -4.99
CA ILE A 37 7.00 8.35 -4.73
C ILE A 37 5.77 9.15 -4.33
N LEU A 38 5.67 9.48 -3.04
CA LEU A 38 4.64 10.35 -2.51
C LEU A 38 4.95 11.77 -2.97
N PHE A 39 4.16 12.29 -3.87
CA PHE A 39 4.03 13.72 -4.06
C PHE A 39 3.10 14.28 -3.00
N ILE A 40 3.63 15.13 -2.15
CA ILE A 40 2.86 15.99 -1.26
C ILE A 40 3.23 17.43 -1.61
N ALA A 41 2.24 18.18 -2.00
CA ALA A 41 2.30 19.64 -2.14
C ALA A 41 2.22 20.32 -0.76
N PHE A 42 2.55 21.41 -0.48
CA PHE A 42 3.43 22.54 -0.38
C PHE A 42 2.87 23.77 0.34
N VAL A 43 3.68 24.75 0.78
CA VAL A 43 3.91 26.13 0.40
C VAL A 43 4.78 26.98 1.29
N ALA A 44 5.40 27.94 0.68
CA ALA A 44 6.26 28.96 1.26
C ALA A 44 5.53 30.13 1.96
N GLY A 45 6.17 30.71 2.96
CA GLY A 45 5.83 32.01 3.54
C GLY A 45 7.05 32.90 3.68
N LEU A 46 6.93 34.13 3.21
CA LEU A 46 7.90 35.19 3.36
C LEU A 46 7.68 35.93 4.68
N THR A 47 8.72 36.21 5.41
CA THR A 47 8.69 37.14 6.55
C THR A 47 9.55 38.35 6.29
N SER A 48 8.97 39.49 6.58
CA SER A 48 9.56 40.85 6.54
C SER A 48 10.59 41.05 7.65
N GLN A 49 11.62 41.81 7.31
CA GLN A 49 12.79 42.17 8.09
C GLN A 49 12.50 43.08 9.29
N SER A 50 13.23 42.86 10.35
CA SER A 50 13.57 43.91 11.33
C SER A 50 15.07 43.90 11.55
N LEU A 51 15.68 45.08 11.38
CA LEU A 51 17.11 45.37 11.48
C LEU A 51 17.62 45.31 12.93
N ALA A 52 18.61 44.48 13.16
CA ALA A 52 19.57 44.72 14.24
C ALA A 52 20.98 44.40 13.74
N GLN A 53 21.82 45.42 13.63
CA GLN A 53 23.21 45.29 13.27
C GLN A 53 24.01 44.60 14.41
N GLN A 54 24.60 43.42 14.09
CA GLN A 54 25.78 42.92 14.75
C GLN A 54 26.80 42.44 13.72
N GLN A 55 28.08 42.86 13.95
CA GLN A 55 29.19 42.60 13.06
C GLN A 55 29.46 41.11 12.86
N LYS A 56 29.52 40.71 11.57
CA LYS A 56 29.89 39.35 11.12
C LYS A 56 31.41 39.15 11.25
N PRO A 57 31.86 37.99 11.72
CA PRO A 57 33.19 37.49 11.40
C PRO A 57 33.28 37.16 9.91
N ALA A 58 34.41 37.41 9.27
CA ALA A 58 34.65 37.16 7.87
C ALA A 58 34.42 35.67 7.51
N ALA A 59 33.60 35.44 6.54
CA ALA A 59 33.36 34.09 6.01
C ALA A 59 34.63 33.54 5.32
N PRO A 60 34.95 32.26 5.45
CA PRO A 60 36.01 31.64 4.68
C PRO A 60 35.65 31.69 3.16
N PRO A 61 36.65 31.74 2.26
CA PRO A 61 36.40 31.86 0.84
C PRO A 61 35.54 30.70 0.35
N ARG A 62 34.41 31.06 -0.26
CA ARG A 62 33.55 30.09 -0.98
C ARG A 62 34.38 29.39 -2.05
N ALA A 63 34.69 28.13 -1.83
CA ALA A 63 35.17 27.28 -2.92
C ALA A 63 34.13 27.34 -4.04
N THR A 64 34.48 27.89 -5.19
CA THR A 64 33.68 27.82 -6.41
C THR A 64 33.60 26.36 -6.81
N SER A 65 32.50 25.66 -6.43
CA SER A 65 32.25 24.33 -6.90
C SER A 65 32.09 24.42 -8.41
N ARG A 66 33.02 23.83 -9.15
CA ARG A 66 32.90 23.67 -10.59
C ARG A 66 31.61 22.94 -10.87
N ALA A 67 30.65 23.55 -11.56
CA ALA A 67 29.37 22.92 -11.90
C ALA A 67 29.63 21.53 -12.48
N THR A 68 28.90 20.53 -11.98
CA THR A 68 29.07 19.14 -12.40
C THR A 68 28.74 19.03 -13.89
N SER A 69 29.68 18.51 -14.70
CA SER A 69 29.46 18.38 -16.15
C SER A 69 28.26 17.46 -16.42
N LEU A 70 27.35 17.89 -17.29
CA LEU A 70 26.19 17.07 -17.70
C LEU A 70 26.60 15.74 -18.38
N ALA A 71 27.79 15.68 -18.97
CA ALA A 71 28.34 14.46 -19.58
C ALA A 71 28.98 13.51 -18.56
N ALA A 72 29.11 13.93 -17.29
CA ALA A 72 29.70 13.07 -16.26
C ALA A 72 28.81 11.84 -15.99
N ALA A 73 29.43 10.67 -15.92
CA ALA A 73 28.75 9.44 -15.53
C ALA A 73 28.28 9.53 -14.07
N LEU A 74 27.11 8.96 -13.78
CA LEU A 74 26.64 8.80 -12.42
C LEU A 74 27.52 7.77 -11.69
N PRO A 75 27.94 8.04 -10.45
CA PRO A 75 28.70 7.07 -9.67
C PRO A 75 27.80 5.92 -9.18
N VAL A 76 28.43 4.88 -8.67
CA VAL A 76 27.77 3.88 -7.84
C VAL A 76 27.92 4.29 -6.37
N ASP A 77 26.88 4.06 -5.54
CA ASP A 77 26.93 4.32 -4.10
C ASP A 77 28.13 3.55 -3.47
N PRO A 78 29.09 4.23 -2.83
CA PRO A 78 30.24 3.55 -2.25
C PRO A 78 29.89 2.61 -1.09
N LYS A 79 28.68 2.66 -0.56
CA LYS A 79 28.18 1.75 0.49
C LYS A 79 27.79 0.37 -0.06
N VAL A 80 27.62 0.18 -1.38
CA VAL A 80 27.33 -1.11 -1.98
C VAL A 80 28.57 -1.74 -2.58
N ARG A 81 28.83 -2.99 -2.23
CA ARG A 81 29.86 -3.83 -2.84
C ARG A 81 29.24 -4.66 -3.96
N ILE A 82 29.68 -4.46 -5.19
CA ILE A 82 29.21 -5.20 -6.37
C ILE A 82 30.35 -6.06 -6.90
N GLY A 83 30.05 -7.32 -7.23
CA GLY A 83 31.00 -8.23 -7.84
C GLY A 83 30.34 -9.21 -8.80
N THR A 84 31.18 -9.97 -9.51
CA THR A 84 30.73 -11.06 -10.40
C THR A 84 31.65 -12.26 -10.16
N LEU A 85 31.06 -13.41 -9.91
CA LEU A 85 31.76 -14.67 -9.76
C LEU A 85 32.28 -15.16 -11.12
N PRO A 86 33.31 -16.05 -11.16
CA PRO A 86 33.85 -16.55 -12.40
C PRO A 86 32.87 -17.28 -13.33
N ASN A 87 31.79 -17.86 -12.74
CA ASN A 87 30.72 -18.52 -13.48
C ASN A 87 29.67 -17.53 -14.05
N GLY A 88 29.67 -16.27 -13.64
CA GLY A 88 28.79 -15.22 -14.17
C GLY A 88 27.75 -14.68 -13.19
N ILE A 89 27.53 -15.31 -12.04
CA ILE A 89 26.60 -14.78 -11.02
C ILE A 89 27.09 -13.43 -10.54
N ARG A 90 26.20 -12.45 -10.56
CA ARG A 90 26.44 -11.11 -10.03
C ARG A 90 26.02 -11.07 -8.56
N TYR A 91 26.66 -10.22 -7.74
CA TYR A 91 26.24 -10.03 -6.37
C TYR A 91 26.30 -8.57 -5.93
N TYR A 92 25.42 -8.23 -5.00
CA TYR A 92 25.32 -6.91 -4.35
C TYR A 92 25.31 -7.11 -2.84
N ILE A 93 26.18 -6.43 -2.12
CA ILE A 93 26.28 -6.52 -0.66
C ILE A 93 26.28 -5.12 -0.08
N ARG A 94 25.37 -4.86 0.88
CA ARG A 94 25.33 -3.62 1.64
C ARG A 94 25.10 -3.89 3.11
N GLN A 95 25.98 -3.38 3.95
CA GLN A 95 25.70 -3.33 5.38
C GLN A 95 24.67 -2.23 5.67
N ASN A 96 23.57 -2.61 6.33
CA ASN A 96 22.53 -1.68 6.77
C ASN A 96 21.80 -2.24 8.01
N PRO A 97 22.05 -1.70 9.23
CA PRO A 97 21.45 -2.23 10.46
C PRO A 97 20.01 -1.72 10.68
N LYS A 98 19.16 -1.76 9.64
CA LYS A 98 17.75 -1.35 9.68
C LYS A 98 16.87 -2.32 8.89
N PRO A 99 16.14 -3.22 9.57
CA PRO A 99 16.11 -3.46 11.03
C PRO A 99 17.41 -4.08 11.54
N GLU A 100 17.69 -3.85 12.84
CA GLU A 100 18.83 -4.50 13.49
C GLU A 100 18.66 -6.01 13.54
N LYS A 101 19.79 -6.74 13.48
CA LYS A 101 19.84 -8.23 13.51
C LYS A 101 19.00 -8.89 12.41
N ARG A 102 18.87 -8.25 11.24
CA ARG A 102 18.13 -8.76 10.09
C ARG A 102 18.93 -8.59 8.82
N ALA A 103 18.69 -9.49 7.89
CA ALA A 103 19.16 -9.38 6.51
C ALA A 103 18.01 -9.63 5.54
N GLU A 104 18.00 -8.87 4.48
CA GLU A 104 17.19 -9.05 3.29
C GLU A 104 18.04 -9.72 2.22
N LEU A 105 17.75 -10.97 1.93
CA LEU A 105 18.42 -11.74 0.88
C LEU A 105 17.48 -11.92 -0.31
N ARG A 106 18.03 -11.85 -1.52
CA ARG A 106 17.30 -12.13 -2.76
C ARG A 106 18.15 -13.01 -3.68
N LEU A 107 17.46 -13.94 -4.34
CA LEU A 107 17.93 -14.48 -5.59
C LEU A 107 17.09 -13.87 -6.72
N VAL A 108 17.75 -13.18 -7.65
CA VAL A 108 17.11 -12.57 -8.81
C VAL A 108 17.51 -13.36 -10.03
N VAL A 109 16.51 -13.93 -10.71
CA VAL A 109 16.70 -14.70 -11.94
C VAL A 109 16.13 -13.87 -13.10
N ASN A 110 16.98 -13.51 -14.06
CA ASN A 110 16.59 -12.77 -15.27
C ASN A 110 15.90 -13.71 -16.28
N ALA A 111 14.86 -14.41 -15.81
CA ALA A 111 14.04 -15.34 -16.54
C ALA A 111 12.62 -15.32 -15.98
N GLY A 112 11.64 -15.16 -16.85
CA GLY A 112 10.23 -15.16 -16.56
C GLY A 112 9.44 -15.76 -17.70
N SER A 113 8.13 -15.53 -17.73
CA SER A 113 7.21 -16.18 -18.68
C SER A 113 7.50 -15.87 -20.15
N ILE A 114 8.15 -14.75 -20.45
CA ILE A 114 8.52 -14.38 -21.84
C ILE A 114 9.47 -15.38 -22.50
N LEU A 115 10.16 -16.18 -21.70
CA LEU A 115 11.10 -17.19 -22.17
C LEU A 115 10.45 -18.56 -22.42
N GLU A 116 9.18 -18.72 -22.07
CA GLU A 116 8.40 -19.94 -22.30
C GLU A 116 8.19 -20.22 -23.78
N THR A 117 8.14 -21.50 -24.13
CA THR A 117 7.64 -21.99 -25.41
C THR A 117 6.11 -22.13 -25.34
N ASP A 118 5.45 -22.36 -26.47
CA ASP A 118 3.98 -22.45 -26.51
C ASP A 118 3.42 -23.63 -25.69
N ASP A 119 4.23 -24.65 -25.46
CA ASP A 119 3.89 -25.79 -24.60
C ASP A 119 4.31 -25.61 -23.12
N GLN A 120 4.84 -24.44 -22.76
CA GLN A 120 5.35 -24.13 -21.41
C GLN A 120 4.58 -23.01 -20.71
N LEU A 121 3.41 -22.58 -21.20
CA LEU A 121 2.67 -21.44 -20.64
C LEU A 121 2.41 -21.58 -19.14
N GLY A 122 2.93 -20.65 -18.33
CA GLY A 122 2.85 -20.65 -16.87
C GLY A 122 3.87 -21.51 -16.16
N LEU A 123 4.81 -22.19 -16.87
CA LEU A 123 5.80 -23.03 -16.23
C LEU A 123 6.92 -22.25 -15.55
N ALA A 124 7.19 -21.00 -15.95
CA ALA A 124 8.11 -20.13 -15.24
C ALA A 124 7.62 -19.88 -13.79
N HIS A 125 6.34 -19.55 -13.63
CA HIS A 125 5.70 -19.38 -12.34
C HIS A 125 5.60 -20.71 -11.58
N PHE A 126 5.28 -21.80 -12.24
CA PHE A 126 5.22 -23.10 -11.59
C PHE A 126 6.62 -23.57 -11.06
N VAL A 127 7.71 -23.22 -11.76
CA VAL A 127 9.09 -23.46 -11.27
C VAL A 127 9.37 -22.67 -9.99
N GLU A 128 8.84 -21.45 -9.88
CA GLU A 128 8.91 -20.65 -8.65
C GLU A 128 8.27 -21.42 -7.48
N HIS A 129 7.06 -21.94 -7.64
CA HIS A 129 6.36 -22.73 -6.62
C HIS A 129 7.14 -23.96 -6.18
N THR A 130 7.75 -24.70 -7.13
CA THR A 130 8.51 -25.92 -6.82
C THR A 130 9.77 -25.65 -5.98
N ALA A 131 10.25 -24.42 -5.93
CA ALA A 131 11.37 -24.03 -5.06
C ALA A 131 11.09 -24.23 -3.56
N PHE A 132 9.81 -24.29 -3.17
CA PHE A 132 9.37 -24.51 -1.78
C PHE A 132 9.00 -25.98 -1.50
N ASN A 133 8.91 -26.82 -2.54
CA ASN A 133 8.38 -28.19 -2.49
C ASN A 133 9.42 -29.31 -2.57
N GLY A 134 10.69 -28.96 -2.42
CA GLY A 134 11.78 -29.91 -2.37
C GLY A 134 12.99 -29.47 -3.18
N THR A 135 14.12 -29.44 -2.51
CA THR A 135 15.41 -29.07 -3.07
C THR A 135 16.47 -30.10 -2.66
N THR A 136 17.70 -29.91 -3.11
CA THR A 136 18.80 -30.82 -2.83
C THR A 136 19.05 -31.04 -1.32
N HIS A 137 18.94 -29.98 -0.53
CA HIS A 137 19.23 -30.02 0.91
C HIS A 137 17.97 -30.02 1.79
N PHE A 138 16.81 -29.69 1.26
CA PHE A 138 15.56 -29.66 2.01
C PHE A 138 14.49 -30.50 1.33
N ALA A 139 14.00 -31.50 2.04
CA ALA A 139 12.83 -32.26 1.62
C ALA A 139 11.57 -31.37 1.68
N LYS A 140 10.44 -31.88 1.12
CA LYS A 140 9.14 -31.18 1.16
C LYS A 140 8.84 -30.62 2.55
N ASN A 141 8.45 -29.37 2.61
CA ASN A 141 8.07 -28.63 3.82
C ASN A 141 9.17 -28.41 4.87
N ASP A 142 10.34 -29.04 4.75
CA ASP A 142 11.40 -28.89 5.76
C ASP A 142 12.03 -27.48 5.68
N LEU A 143 12.13 -26.91 4.49
CA LEU A 143 12.54 -25.52 4.29
C LEU A 143 11.59 -24.55 5.00
N VAL A 144 10.28 -24.66 4.78
CA VAL A 144 9.26 -23.81 5.40
C VAL A 144 9.26 -24.00 6.92
N LYS A 145 9.33 -25.25 7.42
CA LYS A 145 9.40 -25.54 8.87
C LYS A 145 10.66 -24.92 9.50
N TYR A 146 11.80 -25.03 8.83
CA TYR A 146 13.05 -24.42 9.30
C TYR A 146 12.90 -22.90 9.42
N LEU A 147 12.42 -22.24 8.38
CA LEU A 147 12.25 -20.78 8.38
C LEU A 147 11.25 -20.32 9.44
N GLN A 148 10.13 -21.03 9.61
CA GLN A 148 9.19 -20.78 10.70
C GLN A 148 9.84 -20.93 12.09
N SER A 149 10.76 -21.89 12.25
CA SER A 149 11.44 -22.11 13.54
C SER A 149 12.42 -21.00 13.94
N ILE A 150 12.82 -20.16 12.99
CA ILE A 150 13.64 -18.96 13.22
C ILE A 150 12.82 -17.65 13.15
N GLY A 151 11.47 -17.77 13.13
CA GLY A 151 10.54 -16.65 13.19
C GLY A 151 10.18 -15.99 11.84
N VAL A 152 10.55 -16.60 10.71
CA VAL A 152 10.14 -16.16 9.37
C VAL A 152 8.76 -16.73 9.03
N ARG A 153 7.81 -15.88 8.67
CA ARG A 153 6.44 -16.28 8.35
C ARG A 153 6.29 -16.56 6.87
N PHE A 154 5.74 -17.73 6.53
CA PHE A 154 5.45 -18.07 5.15
C PHE A 154 4.32 -17.20 4.59
N GLY A 155 4.55 -16.64 3.41
CA GLY A 155 3.63 -15.74 2.71
C GLY A 155 3.70 -14.28 3.18
N ALA A 156 3.93 -14.01 4.47
CA ALA A 156 4.08 -12.65 4.98
C ALA A 156 5.50 -12.10 4.85
N ASP A 157 6.49 -12.93 5.11
CA ASP A 157 7.92 -12.57 5.06
C ASP A 157 8.63 -13.32 3.91
N LEU A 158 8.54 -14.66 3.88
CA LEU A 158 9.06 -15.51 2.82
C LEU A 158 8.11 -15.52 1.64
N ASN A 159 8.59 -15.16 0.45
CA ASN A 159 7.79 -15.11 -0.77
C ASN A 159 8.67 -15.23 -2.01
N ALA A 160 8.05 -15.32 -3.19
CA ALA A 160 8.67 -15.16 -4.48
C ALA A 160 7.67 -14.51 -5.45
N SER A 161 8.15 -14.11 -6.62
CA SER A 161 7.30 -13.57 -7.68
C SER A 161 7.90 -13.84 -9.05
N THR A 162 7.06 -14.19 -10.00
CA THR A 162 7.40 -14.35 -11.42
C THR A 162 6.66 -13.31 -12.24
N ASP A 163 7.40 -12.54 -13.04
CA ASP A 163 6.86 -11.62 -14.03
C ASP A 163 7.22 -12.09 -15.45
N PHE A 164 6.91 -11.28 -16.44
CA PHE A 164 7.26 -11.58 -17.83
C PHE A 164 8.77 -11.81 -18.01
N ASP A 165 9.61 -11.01 -17.40
CA ASP A 165 11.04 -10.95 -17.66
C ASP A 165 11.91 -11.52 -16.53
N GLU A 166 11.42 -11.69 -15.34
CA GLU A 166 12.17 -12.12 -14.15
C GLU A 166 11.39 -13.02 -13.21
N THR A 167 12.16 -13.71 -12.35
CA THR A 167 11.69 -14.35 -11.13
C THR A 167 12.57 -13.89 -9.96
N VAL A 168 11.95 -13.45 -8.86
CA VAL A 168 12.61 -12.93 -7.67
C VAL A 168 12.20 -13.74 -6.45
N TYR A 169 13.17 -14.33 -5.75
CA TYR A 169 12.97 -15.03 -4.49
C TYR A 169 13.35 -14.13 -3.32
N ILE A 170 12.48 -14.08 -2.31
CA ILE A 170 12.54 -13.15 -1.17
C ILE A 170 12.82 -13.97 0.10
N LEU A 171 13.93 -13.72 0.75
CA LEU A 171 14.35 -14.44 1.95
C LEU A 171 14.88 -13.47 3.03
N PRO A 172 14.00 -12.89 3.85
CA PRO A 172 14.44 -12.17 5.04
C PRO A 172 14.80 -13.15 6.15
N ILE A 173 15.91 -12.89 6.84
CA ILE A 173 16.40 -13.76 7.93
C ILE A 173 16.86 -12.96 9.14
N PRO A 174 16.80 -13.52 10.35
CA PRO A 174 17.60 -13.01 11.48
C PRO A 174 19.09 -13.29 11.27
N THR A 175 19.94 -12.41 11.81
CA THR A 175 21.41 -12.51 11.69
C THR A 175 22.09 -12.86 13.01
N ASP A 176 21.35 -13.41 13.97
CA ASP A 176 21.84 -13.70 15.33
C ASP A 176 22.99 -14.69 15.37
N THR A 177 23.05 -15.60 14.40
CA THR A 177 24.09 -16.67 14.36
C THR A 177 24.59 -16.92 12.94
N ALA A 178 25.88 -17.24 12.82
CA ALA A 178 26.49 -17.63 11.54
C ALA A 178 25.78 -18.85 10.90
N ARG A 179 25.23 -19.77 11.71
CA ARG A 179 24.47 -20.93 11.22
C ARG A 179 23.22 -20.52 10.45
N ILE A 180 22.48 -19.53 10.91
CA ILE A 180 21.28 -19.04 10.21
C ILE A 180 21.68 -18.47 8.85
N ILE A 181 22.75 -17.70 8.80
CA ILE A 181 23.28 -17.10 7.57
C ILE A 181 23.71 -18.21 6.58
N ASP A 182 24.50 -19.19 7.02
CA ASP A 182 24.94 -20.32 6.18
C ASP A 182 23.76 -21.11 5.60
N GLN A 183 22.77 -21.44 6.45
CA GLN A 183 21.56 -22.12 5.99
C GLN A 183 20.74 -21.30 4.99
N ALA A 184 20.68 -19.98 5.16
CA ALA A 184 20.00 -19.09 4.22
C ALA A 184 20.70 -19.07 2.85
N PHE A 185 22.04 -19.08 2.83
CA PHE A 185 22.78 -19.19 1.57
C PHE A 185 22.64 -20.58 0.93
N THR A 186 22.52 -21.66 1.73
CA THR A 186 22.16 -22.99 1.22
C THR A 186 20.79 -22.98 0.54
N ILE A 187 19.79 -22.29 1.11
CA ILE A 187 18.46 -22.13 0.52
C ILE A 187 18.54 -21.37 -0.82
N LEU A 188 19.27 -20.26 -0.86
CA LEU A 188 19.44 -19.50 -2.11
C LEU A 188 20.19 -20.30 -3.19
N GLU A 189 21.21 -21.08 -2.81
CA GLU A 189 21.93 -22.00 -3.71
C GLU A 189 20.99 -23.05 -4.29
N ASP A 190 20.15 -23.67 -3.46
CA ASP A 190 19.16 -24.66 -3.87
C ASP A 190 18.12 -24.06 -4.83
N TRP A 191 17.65 -22.84 -4.57
CA TRP A 191 16.75 -22.15 -5.50
C TRP A 191 17.43 -21.86 -6.83
N ALA A 192 18.70 -21.49 -6.81
CA ALA A 192 19.47 -21.17 -8.00
C ALA A 192 19.80 -22.38 -8.87
N HIS A 193 20.06 -23.56 -8.26
CA HIS A 193 20.59 -24.73 -8.99
C HIS A 193 20.13 -26.09 -8.47
N GLY A 194 19.47 -26.17 -7.33
CA GLY A 194 19.20 -27.41 -6.60
C GLY A 194 17.72 -27.85 -6.54
N GLN A 195 16.81 -27.33 -7.36
CA GLN A 195 15.41 -27.79 -7.36
C GLN A 195 15.26 -29.21 -7.91
N VAL A 196 14.50 -30.08 -7.22
CA VAL A 196 14.43 -31.53 -7.50
C VAL A 196 13.30 -31.87 -8.48
N PHE A 197 12.17 -31.20 -8.43
CA PHE A 197 10.95 -31.51 -9.21
C PHE A 197 10.46 -32.95 -8.99
N ASP A 198 10.17 -33.30 -7.73
CA ASP A 198 9.58 -34.59 -7.38
C ASP A 198 8.22 -34.76 -8.06
N SER A 199 7.94 -35.95 -8.56
CA SER A 199 6.71 -36.19 -9.34
C SER A 199 5.44 -36.09 -8.50
N THR A 200 5.47 -36.50 -7.25
CA THR A 200 4.34 -36.41 -6.32
C THR A 200 4.08 -34.96 -5.96
N GLU A 201 5.14 -34.21 -5.67
CA GLU A 201 5.02 -32.81 -5.28
C GLU A 201 4.55 -31.92 -6.44
N VAL A 202 5.05 -32.15 -7.65
CA VAL A 202 4.55 -31.45 -8.86
C VAL A 202 3.05 -31.70 -9.08
N VAL A 203 2.59 -32.95 -8.85
CA VAL A 203 1.16 -33.27 -8.98
C VAL A 203 0.33 -32.58 -7.90
N ASN A 204 0.80 -32.55 -6.66
CA ASN A 204 0.12 -31.87 -5.56
C ASN A 204 0.06 -30.35 -5.78
N GLU A 205 1.16 -29.74 -6.23
CA GLU A 205 1.27 -28.29 -6.43
C GLU A 205 0.39 -27.78 -7.59
N ARG A 206 0.04 -28.62 -8.57
CA ARG A 206 -0.95 -28.26 -9.61
C ARG A 206 -2.25 -27.74 -8.99
N GLY A 207 -2.71 -28.34 -7.88
CA GLY A 207 -3.90 -27.89 -7.17
C GLY A 207 -3.74 -26.47 -6.64
N VAL A 208 -2.61 -26.16 -5.99
CA VAL A 208 -2.31 -24.87 -5.40
C VAL A 208 -2.21 -23.78 -6.48
N VAL A 209 -1.44 -24.02 -7.55
CA VAL A 209 -1.29 -23.08 -8.68
C VAL A 209 -2.62 -22.85 -9.40
N ARG A 210 -3.46 -23.89 -9.52
CA ARG A 210 -4.80 -23.77 -10.10
C ARG A 210 -5.72 -22.91 -9.23
N GLU A 211 -5.67 -23.07 -7.90
CA GLU A 211 -6.47 -22.21 -7.00
C GLU A 211 -6.01 -20.74 -7.06
N GLU A 212 -4.70 -20.49 -7.20
CA GLU A 212 -4.19 -19.14 -7.46
C GLU A 212 -4.69 -18.58 -8.79
N TRP A 213 -4.58 -19.35 -9.87
CA TRP A 213 -5.13 -18.99 -11.19
C TRP A 213 -6.65 -18.66 -11.10
N ARG A 214 -7.40 -19.47 -10.36
CA ARG A 214 -8.84 -19.26 -10.13
C ARG A 214 -9.10 -17.98 -9.34
N LEU A 215 -8.31 -17.71 -8.34
CA LEU A 215 -8.43 -16.50 -7.52
C LEU A 215 -8.33 -15.23 -8.36
N GLY A 216 -7.47 -15.22 -9.38
CA GLY A 216 -7.30 -14.10 -10.31
C GLY A 216 -8.46 -13.86 -11.26
N LYS A 217 -9.43 -14.81 -11.35
CA LYS A 217 -10.58 -14.70 -12.28
C LYS A 217 -11.61 -13.69 -11.81
N GLY A 218 -12.20 -12.96 -12.77
CA GLY A 218 -13.23 -11.94 -12.54
C GLY A 218 -13.36 -10.99 -13.71
N ALA A 219 -14.12 -9.91 -13.55
CA ALA A 219 -14.35 -8.91 -14.60
C ALA A 219 -13.03 -8.35 -15.18
N GLY A 220 -12.08 -8.00 -14.31
CA GLY A 220 -10.78 -7.47 -14.73
C GLY A 220 -9.99 -8.45 -15.61
N ASP A 221 -9.91 -9.72 -15.22
CA ASP A 221 -9.23 -10.76 -16.03
C ASP A 221 -9.93 -10.96 -17.40
N ARG A 222 -11.26 -10.99 -17.42
CA ARG A 222 -12.01 -11.13 -18.68
C ARG A 222 -11.81 -9.93 -19.60
N MET A 223 -11.78 -8.70 -19.05
CA MET A 223 -11.51 -7.50 -19.83
C MET A 223 -10.04 -7.43 -20.27
N LEU A 224 -9.09 -7.87 -19.43
CA LEU A 224 -7.66 -8.00 -19.78
C LEU A 224 -7.49 -8.87 -21.04
N HIS A 225 -8.16 -10.02 -21.08
CA HIS A 225 -8.10 -10.93 -22.25
C HIS A 225 -8.76 -10.33 -23.51
N GLN A 226 -9.65 -9.33 -23.39
CA GLN A 226 -10.22 -8.61 -24.53
C GLN A 226 -9.25 -7.57 -25.08
N TRP A 227 -8.60 -6.77 -24.22
CA TRP A 227 -7.79 -5.64 -24.66
C TRP A 227 -6.30 -5.98 -24.89
N LEU A 228 -5.72 -6.93 -24.15
CA LEU A 228 -4.29 -7.24 -24.19
C LEU A 228 -3.78 -7.62 -25.60
N PRO A 229 -4.45 -8.51 -26.34
CA PRO A 229 -4.00 -8.89 -27.70
C PRO A 229 -4.03 -7.73 -28.70
N ILE A 230 -4.87 -6.73 -28.45
CA ILE A 230 -4.97 -5.53 -29.30
C ILE A 230 -3.88 -4.55 -28.93
N ALA A 231 -3.72 -4.22 -27.67
CA ALA A 231 -2.74 -3.26 -27.17
C ALA A 231 -1.29 -3.72 -27.43
N LEU A 232 -1.03 -5.03 -27.29
CA LEU A 232 0.27 -5.65 -27.50
C LEU A 232 0.40 -6.40 -28.84
N ARG A 233 -0.40 -6.02 -29.83
CA ARG A 233 -0.45 -6.69 -31.13
C ARG A 233 0.95 -6.93 -31.75
N GLY A 234 1.24 -8.21 -32.03
CA GLY A 234 2.52 -8.62 -32.61
C GLY A 234 3.66 -8.73 -31.61
N SER A 235 3.41 -8.55 -30.34
CA SER A 235 4.38 -8.78 -29.26
C SER A 235 4.12 -10.13 -28.58
N LYS A 236 5.21 -10.82 -28.24
CA LYS A 236 5.14 -12.06 -27.46
C LYS A 236 4.53 -11.85 -26.06
N TYR A 237 4.58 -10.65 -25.50
CA TYR A 237 3.96 -10.30 -24.22
C TYR A 237 2.45 -10.51 -24.21
N ALA A 238 1.77 -10.39 -25.37
CA ALA A 238 0.33 -10.64 -25.49
C ALA A 238 -0.06 -12.08 -25.16
N GLU A 239 0.88 -13.02 -25.24
CA GLU A 239 0.62 -14.46 -25.19
C GLU A 239 1.31 -15.15 -23.99
N ARG A 240 1.98 -14.40 -23.11
CA ARG A 240 2.86 -14.94 -22.06
C ARG A 240 2.52 -14.39 -20.68
N LEU A 241 1.22 -14.33 -20.35
CA LEU A 241 0.83 -14.00 -18.98
C LEU A 241 1.51 -14.97 -17.99
N PRO A 242 2.17 -14.47 -16.93
CA PRO A 242 2.98 -15.29 -16.03
C PRO A 242 2.23 -16.47 -15.39
N ILE A 243 0.94 -16.27 -15.05
CA ILE A 243 0.11 -17.33 -14.45
C ILE A 243 -0.20 -18.47 -15.43
N GLY A 244 -0.04 -18.26 -16.75
CA GLY A 244 -0.36 -19.24 -17.77
C GLY A 244 -1.85 -19.51 -17.93
N ASN A 245 -2.19 -20.78 -18.18
CA ASN A 245 -3.59 -21.21 -18.30
C ASN A 245 -3.82 -22.56 -17.58
N GLU A 246 -5.08 -22.84 -17.25
CA GLU A 246 -5.47 -24.02 -16.48
C GLU A 246 -4.97 -25.34 -17.11
N GLN A 247 -5.09 -25.50 -18.44
CA GLN A 247 -4.64 -26.72 -19.12
C GLN A 247 -3.14 -26.96 -18.94
N SER A 248 -2.34 -25.92 -19.11
CA SER A 248 -0.88 -25.98 -18.96
C SER A 248 -0.48 -26.34 -17.52
N ILE A 249 -1.10 -25.70 -16.55
CA ILE A 249 -0.92 -25.95 -15.12
C ILE A 249 -1.23 -27.43 -14.80
N MET A 250 -2.41 -27.90 -15.19
CA MET A 250 -2.87 -29.25 -14.85
C MET A 250 -2.12 -30.36 -15.57
N THR A 251 -1.46 -30.07 -16.69
CA THR A 251 -0.65 -31.01 -17.45
C THR A 251 0.87 -30.82 -17.27
N ALA A 252 1.30 -29.90 -16.41
CA ALA A 252 2.69 -29.67 -16.12
C ALA A 252 3.38 -30.97 -15.62
N THR A 253 4.53 -31.33 -16.19
CA THR A 253 5.28 -32.52 -15.81
C THR A 253 6.66 -32.15 -15.24
N PRO A 254 7.23 -32.98 -14.37
CA PRO A 254 8.58 -32.74 -13.85
C PRO A 254 9.65 -32.54 -14.94
N SER A 255 9.50 -33.22 -16.08
CA SER A 255 10.45 -33.10 -17.21
C SER A 255 10.34 -31.71 -17.88
N ARG A 256 9.14 -31.17 -18.06
CA ARG A 256 8.92 -29.84 -18.68
C ARG A 256 9.39 -28.72 -17.76
N LEU A 257 9.08 -28.79 -16.46
CA LEU A 257 9.58 -27.86 -15.46
C LEU A 257 11.11 -27.87 -15.38
N ARG A 258 11.70 -29.09 -15.33
CA ARG A 258 13.16 -29.25 -15.32
C ARG A 258 13.81 -28.72 -16.61
N SER A 259 13.14 -28.83 -17.74
CA SER A 259 13.63 -28.29 -19.02
C SER A 259 13.72 -26.76 -18.97
N PHE A 260 12.67 -26.07 -18.51
CA PHE A 260 12.69 -24.62 -18.32
C PHE A 260 13.77 -24.18 -17.33
N TYR A 261 13.79 -24.82 -16.14
CA TYR A 261 14.76 -24.52 -15.08
C TYR A 261 16.21 -24.69 -15.57
N LYS A 262 16.57 -25.84 -16.15
CA LYS A 262 17.92 -26.07 -16.66
C LYS A 262 18.35 -25.14 -17.77
N THR A 263 17.41 -24.63 -18.57
CA THR A 263 17.69 -23.71 -19.67
C THR A 263 17.93 -22.29 -19.18
N TRP A 264 17.16 -21.83 -18.20
CA TRP A 264 17.10 -20.41 -17.85
C TRP A 264 17.62 -20.07 -16.44
N TYR A 265 17.64 -21.03 -15.48
CA TYR A 265 18.24 -20.83 -14.16
C TYR A 265 19.74 -21.13 -14.22
N ARG A 266 20.46 -20.21 -14.80
CA ARG A 266 21.88 -20.34 -15.03
C ARG A 266 22.67 -19.14 -14.51
N PRO A 267 23.94 -19.32 -14.13
CA PRO A 267 24.75 -18.31 -13.46
C PRO A 267 24.79 -16.92 -14.12
N ASP A 268 24.84 -16.85 -15.45
CA ASP A 268 24.92 -15.60 -16.21
C ASP A 268 23.60 -14.83 -16.26
N LEU A 269 22.49 -15.42 -15.77
CA LEU A 269 21.17 -14.81 -15.65
C LEU A 269 20.74 -14.64 -14.18
N GLN A 270 21.66 -14.78 -13.21
CA GLN A 270 21.34 -14.72 -11.79
C GLN A 270 22.12 -13.64 -11.07
N ALA A 271 21.49 -13.07 -10.04
CA ALA A 271 22.15 -12.20 -9.08
C ALA A 271 21.72 -12.56 -7.65
N VAL A 272 22.69 -12.46 -6.73
CA VAL A 272 22.47 -12.57 -5.28
C VAL A 272 22.58 -11.19 -4.67
N ILE A 273 21.55 -10.79 -3.93
CA ILE A 273 21.50 -9.48 -3.27
C ILE A 273 21.41 -9.73 -1.75
N ALA A 274 22.27 -9.08 -0.98
CA ALA A 274 22.28 -9.14 0.47
C ALA A 274 22.39 -7.73 1.05
N VAL A 275 21.37 -7.31 1.80
CA VAL A 275 21.34 -6.03 2.51
C VAL A 275 20.92 -6.28 3.95
N GLY A 276 21.71 -5.85 4.92
CA GLY A 276 21.34 -6.12 6.32
C GLY A 276 22.41 -5.79 7.35
N ASP A 277 22.10 -6.18 8.58
CA ASP A 277 22.97 -6.02 9.74
C ASP A 277 23.94 -7.22 9.84
N PHE A 278 25.04 -7.13 9.12
CA PHE A 278 26.07 -8.16 9.01
C PHE A 278 27.42 -7.56 8.57
N ASP A 279 28.50 -8.35 8.67
CA ASP A 279 29.78 -8.03 8.07
C ASP A 279 29.79 -8.33 6.56
N PRO A 280 30.02 -7.34 5.68
CA PRO A 280 30.08 -7.54 4.23
C PRO A 280 31.15 -8.54 3.76
N ALA A 281 32.27 -8.69 4.47
CA ALA A 281 33.30 -9.63 4.11
C ALA A 281 32.87 -11.09 4.37
N GLN A 282 32.17 -11.33 5.47
CA GLN A 282 31.58 -12.62 5.79
C GLN A 282 30.54 -13.01 4.71
N ILE A 283 29.63 -12.10 4.37
CA ILE A 283 28.60 -12.36 3.35
C ILE A 283 29.23 -12.65 1.98
N GLU A 284 30.28 -11.91 1.60
CA GLU A 284 31.00 -12.20 0.34
C GLU A 284 31.66 -13.58 0.34
N ALA A 285 32.17 -14.03 1.50
CA ALA A 285 32.71 -15.37 1.64
C ALA A 285 31.62 -16.45 1.50
N GLU A 286 30.44 -16.25 2.09
CA GLU A 286 29.30 -17.17 1.94
C GLU A 286 28.82 -17.22 0.48
N ILE A 287 28.70 -16.09 -0.21
CA ILE A 287 28.37 -16.05 -1.64
C ILE A 287 29.39 -16.85 -2.46
N LYS A 288 30.68 -16.68 -2.22
CA LYS A 288 31.73 -17.42 -2.92
C LYS A 288 31.68 -18.90 -2.62
N LYS A 289 31.43 -19.31 -1.36
CA LYS A 289 31.34 -20.69 -0.92
C LYS A 289 30.18 -21.41 -1.59
N HIS A 290 29.01 -20.84 -1.61
CA HIS A 290 27.79 -21.48 -2.08
C HIS A 290 27.61 -21.41 -3.61
N PHE A 291 28.02 -20.31 -4.23
CA PHE A 291 27.69 -20.06 -5.65
C PHE A 291 28.84 -20.22 -6.64
N ALA A 292 30.11 -20.22 -6.21
CA ALA A 292 31.22 -20.29 -7.15
C ALA A 292 31.35 -21.65 -7.85
N SER A 293 30.87 -22.73 -7.21
CA SER A 293 30.88 -24.09 -7.73
C SER A 293 29.79 -24.38 -8.75
N ILE A 294 28.74 -23.54 -8.85
CA ILE A 294 27.67 -23.77 -9.80
C ILE A 294 28.21 -23.74 -11.22
N PRO A 295 27.98 -24.80 -12.03
CA PRO A 295 28.61 -24.93 -13.33
C PRO A 295 28.14 -23.82 -14.31
N LYS A 296 29.08 -23.20 -15.01
CA LYS A 296 28.76 -22.35 -16.14
C LYS A 296 28.29 -23.20 -17.32
N PRO A 297 27.08 -22.97 -17.87
CA PRO A 297 26.62 -23.78 -19.00
C PRO A 297 27.47 -23.57 -20.24
N THR A 298 27.78 -24.64 -20.92
CA THR A 298 28.40 -24.63 -22.25
C THR A 298 27.29 -24.63 -23.31
N ASN A 299 27.42 -23.81 -24.34
CA ASN A 299 26.42 -23.69 -25.43
C ASN A 299 25.02 -23.29 -25.01
N ALA A 300 24.88 -22.47 -23.97
CA ALA A 300 23.58 -21.96 -23.53
C ALA A 300 22.92 -21.06 -24.60
N PRO A 301 21.61 -21.17 -24.84
CA PRO A 301 20.92 -20.30 -25.78
C PRO A 301 21.03 -18.84 -25.31
N LYS A 302 21.17 -17.90 -26.26
CA LYS A 302 21.09 -16.49 -25.91
C LYS A 302 19.70 -16.16 -25.39
N ARG A 303 19.61 -15.41 -24.27
CA ARG A 303 18.31 -14.93 -23.78
C ARG A 303 17.68 -14.04 -24.86
N PRO A 304 16.48 -14.38 -25.36
CA PRO A 304 15.77 -13.53 -26.31
C PRO A 304 15.28 -12.26 -25.61
N VAL A 305 15.12 -11.21 -26.40
CA VAL A 305 14.53 -9.94 -25.99
C VAL A 305 13.22 -9.78 -26.75
N ALA A 306 12.11 -9.76 -26.06
CA ALA A 306 10.82 -9.48 -26.66
C ALA A 306 10.64 -7.96 -26.82
N THR A 307 10.03 -7.56 -27.93
CA THR A 307 9.74 -6.14 -28.20
C THR A 307 8.25 -5.93 -28.44
N VAL A 308 7.79 -4.71 -28.22
CA VAL A 308 6.46 -4.27 -28.62
C VAL A 308 6.59 -3.51 -29.94
N PRO A 309 5.98 -3.96 -31.04
CA PRO A 309 6.07 -3.29 -32.33
C PRO A 309 5.49 -1.87 -32.30
N ALA A 310 6.10 -0.98 -33.09
CA ALA A 310 5.54 0.34 -33.36
C ALA A 310 4.24 0.20 -34.20
N ASN A 311 3.38 1.20 -34.12
CA ASN A 311 2.16 1.27 -34.93
C ASN A 311 1.99 2.67 -35.51
N SER A 312 1.65 2.73 -36.80
CA SER A 312 1.28 3.99 -37.47
C SER A 312 -0.15 4.40 -37.18
N GLU A 313 -1.04 3.41 -37.17
CA GLU A 313 -2.46 3.61 -36.85
C GLU A 313 -2.71 3.35 -35.36
N PRO A 314 -3.62 4.10 -34.70
CA PRO A 314 -3.99 3.86 -33.31
C PRO A 314 -4.48 2.43 -33.06
N LEU A 315 -3.94 1.77 -32.05
CA LEU A 315 -4.48 0.53 -31.52
C LEU A 315 -5.59 0.89 -30.54
N ILE A 316 -6.82 0.42 -30.81
CA ILE A 316 -7.98 0.75 -29.97
C ILE A 316 -8.59 -0.54 -29.49
N ALA A 317 -8.55 -0.73 -28.19
CA ALA A 317 -9.17 -1.82 -27.49
C ALA A 317 -10.38 -1.31 -26.69
N ILE A 318 -11.50 -1.99 -26.84
CA ILE A 318 -12.75 -1.70 -26.12
C ILE A 318 -13.12 -2.97 -25.40
N ALA A 319 -13.13 -2.94 -24.07
CA ALA A 319 -13.44 -4.08 -23.24
C ALA A 319 -14.64 -3.77 -22.35
N SER A 320 -15.50 -4.76 -22.13
CA SER A 320 -16.64 -4.61 -21.25
C SER A 320 -16.99 -5.90 -20.54
N ASP A 321 -17.52 -5.77 -19.33
CA ASP A 321 -17.96 -6.92 -18.54
C ASP A 321 -19.16 -6.56 -17.67
N LYS A 322 -20.04 -7.52 -17.42
CA LYS A 322 -21.27 -7.32 -16.63
C LYS A 322 -21.01 -7.16 -15.13
N GLU A 323 -19.87 -7.62 -14.64
CA GLU A 323 -19.45 -7.49 -13.24
C GLU A 323 -18.51 -6.29 -13.02
N ALA A 324 -18.16 -5.56 -14.09
CA ALA A 324 -17.36 -4.35 -13.96
C ALA A 324 -18.13 -3.26 -13.20
N THR A 325 -17.43 -2.54 -12.33
CA THR A 325 -18.03 -1.52 -11.44
C THR A 325 -17.71 -0.10 -11.83
N GLY A 326 -16.84 0.11 -12.82
CA GLY A 326 -16.41 1.44 -13.27
C GLY A 326 -16.11 1.46 -14.76
N SER A 327 -16.04 2.68 -15.28
CA SER A 327 -15.61 2.97 -16.65
C SER A 327 -14.32 3.78 -16.62
N ASP A 328 -13.38 3.44 -17.50
CA ASP A 328 -12.10 4.15 -17.65
C ASP A 328 -11.65 4.22 -19.10
N VAL A 329 -10.75 5.15 -19.35
CA VAL A 329 -10.05 5.28 -20.63
C VAL A 329 -8.58 5.61 -20.39
N ASP A 330 -7.71 4.81 -21.02
CA ASP A 330 -6.27 5.04 -21.09
C ASP A 330 -5.88 5.44 -22.50
N LEU A 331 -5.14 6.53 -22.60
CA LEU A 331 -4.47 6.97 -23.82
C LEU A 331 -2.96 6.89 -23.62
N MET A 332 -2.33 5.97 -24.34
CA MET A 332 -0.91 5.67 -24.19
C MET A 332 -0.16 5.99 -25.48
N PHE A 333 1.04 6.57 -25.33
CA PHE A 333 1.97 6.80 -26.41
C PHE A 333 3.24 5.99 -26.15
N LYS A 334 3.48 4.96 -26.96
CA LYS A 334 4.68 4.12 -26.81
C LYS A 334 5.93 4.91 -27.12
N LEU A 335 6.90 4.84 -26.21
CA LEU A 335 8.17 5.57 -26.25
C LEU A 335 9.35 4.59 -26.17
N PRO A 336 10.52 4.97 -26.67
CA PRO A 336 11.74 4.20 -26.41
C PRO A 336 12.12 4.27 -24.93
N VAL A 337 12.71 3.19 -24.42
CA VAL A 337 13.28 3.16 -23.07
C VAL A 337 14.52 4.08 -23.03
N GLU A 338 14.48 5.04 -22.14
CA GLU A 338 15.61 5.92 -21.87
C GLU A 338 16.35 5.49 -20.60
N LYS A 339 17.69 5.42 -20.70
CA LYS A 339 18.53 5.01 -19.58
C LYS A 339 19.21 6.21 -18.94
N THR A 340 19.17 6.26 -17.60
CA THR A 340 19.81 7.29 -16.81
C THR A 340 21.22 6.87 -16.43
N ARG A 341 22.24 7.38 -17.14
CA ARG A 341 23.65 7.03 -16.97
C ARG A 341 24.55 8.23 -16.65
N THR A 342 24.14 9.40 -17.05
CA THR A 342 24.90 10.64 -16.88
C THR A 342 24.13 11.65 -16.05
N VAL A 343 24.82 12.67 -15.58
CA VAL A 343 24.20 13.81 -14.89
C VAL A 343 23.19 14.53 -15.78
N GLY A 344 23.41 14.54 -17.10
CA GLY A 344 22.49 15.09 -18.08
C GLY A 344 21.19 14.27 -18.18
N ASP A 345 21.31 12.95 -18.20
CA ASP A 345 20.14 12.06 -18.15
C ASP A 345 19.36 12.27 -16.85
N TYR A 346 20.05 12.37 -15.71
CA TYR A 346 19.42 12.64 -14.42
C TYR A 346 18.67 13.99 -14.42
N ARG A 347 19.25 15.05 -15.05
CA ARG A 347 18.58 16.33 -15.21
C ARG A 347 17.31 16.21 -16.08
N ARG A 348 17.36 15.42 -17.15
CA ARG A 348 16.17 15.10 -17.96
C ARG A 348 15.08 14.46 -17.10
N ASP A 349 15.40 13.43 -16.35
CA ASP A 349 14.43 12.72 -15.48
C ASP A 349 13.80 13.66 -14.43
N LEU A 350 14.59 14.58 -13.85
CA LEU A 350 14.06 15.63 -12.97
C LEU A 350 13.09 16.56 -13.72
N THR A 351 13.39 16.93 -14.98
CA THR A 351 12.52 17.79 -15.79
C THR A 351 11.21 17.11 -16.13
N GLU A 352 11.24 15.81 -16.45
CA GLU A 352 10.07 14.98 -16.72
C GLU A 352 9.17 14.85 -15.48
N ARG A 353 9.78 14.62 -14.32
CA ARG A 353 9.04 14.56 -13.04
C ARG A 353 8.36 15.90 -12.72
N LEU A 354 8.98 17.05 -13.01
CA LEU A 354 8.35 18.35 -12.83
C LEU A 354 7.16 18.54 -13.78
N TYR A 355 7.28 18.13 -15.04
CA TYR A 355 6.17 18.14 -15.99
C TYR A 355 4.96 17.36 -15.49
N LEU A 356 5.20 16.08 -15.13
CA LEU A 356 4.14 15.20 -14.65
C LEU A 356 3.47 15.73 -13.37
N ALA A 357 4.26 16.27 -12.45
CA ALA A 357 3.72 16.85 -11.22
C ALA A 357 2.77 18.03 -11.49
N MET A 358 3.15 18.94 -12.39
CA MET A 358 2.32 20.09 -12.74
C MET A 358 1.06 19.67 -13.52
N LEU A 359 1.20 18.73 -14.47
CA LEU A 359 0.04 18.23 -15.22
C LEU A 359 -0.96 17.52 -14.30
N ASN A 360 -0.48 16.66 -13.41
CA ASN A 360 -1.33 15.96 -12.44
C ASN A 360 -2.05 16.91 -11.49
N ASN A 361 -1.41 17.99 -11.05
CA ASN A 361 -2.07 19.01 -10.24
C ASN A 361 -3.24 19.67 -10.99
N ARG A 362 -3.10 19.95 -12.30
CA ARG A 362 -4.20 20.49 -13.11
C ARG A 362 -5.32 19.47 -13.31
N LEU A 363 -5.00 18.21 -13.57
CA LEU A 363 -6.00 17.14 -13.69
C LEU A 363 -6.78 16.96 -12.38
N GLU A 364 -6.10 17.03 -11.25
CA GLU A 364 -6.74 16.99 -9.93
C GLU A 364 -7.68 18.20 -9.71
N GLU A 365 -7.24 19.43 -10.06
CA GLU A 365 -8.11 20.62 -9.98
C GLU A 365 -9.37 20.52 -10.86
N ILE A 366 -9.26 19.84 -12.01
CA ILE A 366 -10.41 19.60 -12.89
C ILE A 366 -11.36 18.59 -12.23
N SER A 367 -10.86 17.53 -11.61
CA SER A 367 -11.68 16.49 -10.97
C SER A 367 -12.51 17.02 -9.79
N GLN A 368 -12.06 18.09 -9.15
CA GLN A 368 -12.75 18.72 -8.02
C GLN A 368 -13.89 19.68 -8.42
N LYS A 369 -14.16 19.84 -9.71
CA LYS A 369 -15.28 20.65 -10.19
C LYS A 369 -16.59 19.84 -10.20
N PRO A 370 -17.75 20.49 -9.90
CA PRO A 370 -19.05 19.80 -9.91
C PRO A 370 -19.41 19.16 -11.25
N ASP A 371 -18.95 19.74 -12.36
CA ASP A 371 -19.20 19.28 -13.73
C ASP A 371 -17.98 18.60 -14.37
N ALA A 372 -17.06 18.08 -13.55
CA ALA A 372 -15.86 17.43 -14.03
C ALA A 372 -16.15 16.37 -15.12
N PRO A 373 -15.31 16.30 -16.17
CA PRO A 373 -15.46 15.34 -17.27
C PRO A 373 -15.07 13.92 -16.85
N PHE A 374 -14.34 13.79 -15.77
CA PHE A 374 -13.88 12.53 -15.18
C PHE A 374 -13.99 12.57 -13.65
N LEU A 375 -13.98 11.41 -13.04
CA LEU A 375 -14.02 11.21 -11.59
C LEU A 375 -12.64 11.39 -10.96
N GLY A 376 -11.60 11.10 -11.72
CA GLY A 376 -10.20 11.32 -11.45
C GLY A 376 -9.42 11.06 -12.73
N ALA A 377 -8.27 11.71 -12.87
CA ALA A 377 -7.38 11.51 -14.01
C ALA A 377 -5.92 11.66 -13.59
N ASP A 378 -5.02 11.00 -14.29
CA ASP A 378 -3.59 11.09 -14.08
C ASP A 378 -2.78 11.04 -15.39
N ALA A 379 -1.56 11.57 -15.30
CA ALA A 379 -0.54 11.47 -16.31
C ALA A 379 0.69 10.79 -15.75
N SER A 380 1.23 9.82 -16.46
CA SER A 380 2.41 9.07 -16.03
C SER A 380 3.37 8.79 -17.20
N ARG A 381 4.64 8.50 -16.87
CA ARG A 381 5.63 7.97 -17.81
C ARG A 381 6.38 6.81 -17.16
N GLY A 382 6.46 5.70 -17.85
CA GLY A 382 7.15 4.51 -17.37
C GLY A 382 7.05 3.34 -18.33
N SER A 383 7.37 2.15 -17.84
CA SER A 383 7.28 0.92 -18.64
C SER A 383 5.87 0.70 -19.18
N PHE A 384 5.74 0.47 -20.47
CA PHE A 384 4.49 0.07 -21.11
C PHE A 384 4.18 -1.41 -20.80
N VAL A 385 5.12 -2.29 -21.11
CA VAL A 385 5.13 -3.70 -20.71
C VAL A 385 6.54 -4.25 -20.79
N GLY A 386 6.91 -5.09 -19.86
CA GLY A 386 8.27 -5.64 -19.79
C GLY A 386 9.31 -4.51 -19.68
N ARG A 387 10.48 -4.70 -20.32
CA ARG A 387 11.65 -3.81 -20.16
C ARG A 387 12.10 -3.13 -21.44
N THR A 388 11.33 -3.22 -22.51
CA THR A 388 11.80 -2.80 -23.84
C THR A 388 11.04 -1.62 -24.43
N THR A 389 9.94 -1.23 -23.81
CA THR A 389 9.09 -0.13 -24.29
C THR A 389 8.53 0.65 -23.11
N ASP A 390 8.74 1.96 -23.12
CA ASP A 390 8.08 2.90 -22.21
C ASP A 390 6.79 3.43 -22.84
N ALA A 391 5.96 4.10 -22.05
CA ALA A 391 4.84 4.89 -22.50
C ALA A 391 4.69 6.18 -21.69
N PHE A 392 4.21 7.22 -22.35
CA PHE A 392 3.50 8.32 -21.72
C PHE A 392 2.02 7.97 -21.73
N THR A 393 1.39 8.01 -20.57
CA THR A 393 0.01 7.58 -20.39
C THR A 393 -0.81 8.72 -19.79
N LEU A 394 -1.99 8.95 -20.35
CA LEU A 394 -3.06 9.78 -19.79
C LEU A 394 -4.24 8.86 -19.46
N SER A 395 -4.64 8.78 -18.21
CA SER A 395 -5.72 7.93 -17.73
C SER A 395 -6.86 8.75 -17.15
N ALA A 396 -8.09 8.32 -17.36
CA ALA A 396 -9.25 8.91 -16.70
C ALA A 396 -10.27 7.86 -16.29
N ASN A 397 -10.66 7.89 -15.01
CA ASN A 397 -11.85 7.22 -14.53
C ASN A 397 -13.07 8.10 -14.82
N VAL A 398 -14.11 7.55 -15.41
CA VAL A 398 -15.24 8.33 -15.88
C VAL A 398 -16.58 7.76 -15.38
N LYS A 399 -17.63 8.55 -15.48
CA LYS A 399 -18.99 8.03 -15.29
C LYS A 399 -19.34 7.05 -16.41
N ASP A 400 -20.27 6.16 -16.13
CA ASP A 400 -20.81 5.27 -17.17
C ASP A 400 -21.30 6.08 -18.39
N GLY A 401 -20.82 5.68 -19.57
CA GLY A 401 -21.06 6.39 -20.83
C GLY A 401 -20.23 7.66 -21.03
N GLY A 402 -19.30 7.98 -20.12
CA GLY A 402 -18.47 9.20 -20.14
C GLY A 402 -17.10 9.05 -20.81
N ILE A 403 -16.78 7.92 -21.40
CA ILE A 403 -15.44 7.62 -21.95
C ILE A 403 -15.00 8.67 -22.98
N GLU A 404 -15.87 9.02 -23.94
CA GLU A 404 -15.54 10.03 -24.96
C GLU A 404 -15.24 11.40 -24.33
N ARG A 405 -16.03 11.82 -23.35
CA ARG A 405 -15.89 13.11 -22.66
C ARG A 405 -14.60 13.14 -21.82
N GLY A 406 -14.29 12.04 -21.16
CA GLY A 406 -13.03 11.91 -20.40
C GLY A 406 -11.80 11.98 -21.30
N LEU A 407 -11.80 11.23 -22.39
CA LEU A 407 -10.73 11.26 -23.38
C LEU A 407 -10.56 12.66 -24.00
N GLU A 408 -11.65 13.32 -24.34
CA GLU A 408 -11.63 14.69 -24.88
C GLU A 408 -11.00 15.68 -23.90
N ALA A 409 -11.34 15.59 -22.63
CA ALA A 409 -10.79 16.44 -21.57
C ALA A 409 -9.29 16.20 -21.33
N LEU A 410 -8.83 14.95 -21.37
CA LEU A 410 -7.40 14.62 -21.29
C LEU A 410 -6.62 15.25 -22.45
N LEU A 411 -7.14 15.10 -23.66
CA LEU A 411 -6.52 15.66 -24.87
C LEU A 411 -6.54 17.21 -24.84
N THR A 412 -7.65 17.80 -24.37
CA THR A 412 -7.79 19.27 -24.26
C THR A 412 -6.78 19.85 -23.28
N GLU A 413 -6.59 19.21 -22.10
CA GLU A 413 -5.60 19.70 -21.13
C GLU A 413 -4.16 19.48 -21.61
N ALA A 414 -3.87 18.33 -22.23
CA ALA A 414 -2.56 18.08 -22.85
C ALA A 414 -2.23 19.13 -23.93
N ARG A 415 -3.21 19.47 -24.79
CA ARG A 415 -3.09 20.51 -25.78
C ARG A 415 -2.97 21.92 -25.16
N ARG A 416 -3.66 22.21 -24.07
CA ARG A 416 -3.51 23.45 -23.30
C ARG A 416 -2.06 23.63 -22.84
N VAL A 417 -1.43 22.56 -22.36
CA VAL A 417 -0.01 22.60 -21.97
C VAL A 417 0.90 22.79 -23.18
N ASP A 418 0.60 22.16 -24.30
CA ASP A 418 1.40 22.32 -25.52
C ASP A 418 1.32 23.75 -26.09
N GLU A 419 0.13 24.36 -26.14
CA GLU A 419 -0.08 25.70 -26.71
C GLU A 419 0.37 26.85 -25.79
N PHE A 420 0.10 26.74 -24.49
CA PHE A 420 0.30 27.86 -23.54
C PHE A 420 1.35 27.56 -22.45
N GLY A 421 1.74 26.30 -22.28
CA GLY A 421 2.68 25.87 -21.26
C GLY A 421 2.09 25.91 -19.84
N PHE A 422 2.98 25.69 -18.89
CA PHE A 422 2.71 25.87 -17.46
C PHE A 422 3.02 27.31 -17.02
N LEU A 423 2.57 27.69 -15.83
CA LEU A 423 2.92 28.96 -15.20
C LEU A 423 4.25 28.84 -14.42
N GLN A 424 4.95 29.97 -14.24
CA GLN A 424 6.14 30.00 -13.41
C GLN A 424 5.85 29.60 -11.96
N SER A 425 4.70 30.01 -11.43
CA SER A 425 4.23 29.64 -10.08
C SER A 425 4.01 28.14 -9.89
N GLU A 426 3.52 27.42 -10.91
CA GLU A 426 3.42 25.96 -10.89
C GLU A 426 4.81 25.32 -10.81
N LEU A 427 5.74 25.79 -11.66
CA LEU A 427 7.12 25.27 -11.67
C LEU A 427 7.84 25.55 -10.34
N ASP A 428 7.67 26.72 -9.76
CA ASP A 428 8.32 27.08 -8.49
C ASP A 428 7.84 26.16 -7.37
N ARG A 429 6.53 25.95 -7.24
CA ARG A 429 5.96 24.99 -6.29
C ARG A 429 6.45 23.56 -6.54
N ALA A 430 6.45 23.10 -7.78
CA ALA A 430 6.92 21.76 -8.13
C ALA A 430 8.40 21.56 -7.77
N LYS A 431 9.26 22.57 -8.00
CA LYS A 431 10.68 22.54 -7.63
C LYS A 431 10.88 22.49 -6.11
N GLU A 432 10.16 23.31 -5.40
CA GLU A 432 10.23 23.31 -3.95
C GLU A 432 9.84 21.93 -3.40
N ASN A 433 8.80 21.26 -3.96
CA ASN A 433 8.36 19.89 -3.62
C ASN A 433 9.45 18.90 -3.81
N MET A 434 9.99 18.95 -4.99
CA MET A 434 11.03 18.01 -5.38
C MET A 434 12.24 18.14 -4.45
N LEU A 435 12.71 19.36 -4.21
CA LEU A 435 13.84 19.61 -3.30
C LEU A 435 13.55 19.16 -1.87
N ARG A 436 12.32 19.41 -1.39
CA ARG A 436 11.91 18.95 -0.07
C ARG A 436 11.84 17.42 0.03
N GLY A 437 11.41 16.75 -1.03
CA GLY A 437 11.43 15.29 -1.12
C GLY A 437 12.86 14.72 -1.00
N TYR A 438 13.81 15.28 -1.74
CA TYR A 438 15.22 14.88 -1.65
C TYR A 438 15.86 15.21 -0.29
N GLU A 439 15.58 16.37 0.29
CA GLU A 439 16.02 16.72 1.64
C GLU A 439 15.59 15.69 2.67
N ARG A 440 14.30 15.30 2.62
CA ARG A 440 13.72 14.29 3.50
C ARG A 440 14.39 12.92 3.30
N ALA A 441 14.52 12.47 2.07
CA ALA A 441 15.18 11.20 1.76
C ALA A 441 16.63 11.18 2.24
N TYR A 442 17.34 12.31 2.11
CA TYR A 442 18.70 12.45 2.63
C TYR A 442 18.75 12.45 4.16
N ALA A 443 17.81 13.12 4.84
CA ALA A 443 17.72 13.10 6.29
C ALA A 443 17.49 11.66 6.82
N GLU A 444 16.66 10.88 6.12
CA GLU A 444 16.33 9.49 6.48
C GLU A 444 17.38 8.45 6.04
N ARG A 445 18.45 8.81 5.36
CA ARG A 445 19.42 7.87 4.73
C ARG A 445 19.99 6.81 5.67
N ASP A 446 20.16 7.13 6.95
CA ASP A 446 20.70 6.21 7.96
C ASP A 446 19.58 5.50 8.77
N LYS A 447 18.30 5.78 8.42
CA LYS A 447 17.08 5.15 8.98
C LYS A 447 16.31 4.33 7.91
N THR A 448 16.78 4.35 6.66
CA THR A 448 16.17 3.62 5.55
C THR A 448 16.26 2.11 5.78
N GLN A 449 15.14 1.40 5.57
CA GLN A 449 15.06 -0.04 5.75
C GLN A 449 15.84 -0.79 4.65
N SER A 450 16.40 -1.94 4.99
CA SER A 450 17.21 -2.78 4.08
C SER A 450 16.45 -3.18 2.81
N ALA A 451 15.15 -3.47 2.91
CA ALA A 451 14.30 -3.82 1.76
C ALA A 451 14.28 -2.72 0.68
N ALA A 452 14.36 -1.43 1.06
CA ALA A 452 14.36 -0.35 0.07
C ALA A 452 15.62 -0.35 -0.82
N PHE A 453 16.77 -0.69 -0.26
CA PHE A 453 18.01 -0.82 -1.03
C PHE A 453 18.03 -2.06 -1.91
N VAL A 454 17.37 -3.13 -1.48
CA VAL A 454 17.24 -4.35 -2.29
C VAL A 454 16.53 -4.06 -3.60
N GLU A 455 15.44 -3.29 -3.59
CA GLU A 455 14.70 -2.91 -4.80
C GLU A 455 15.55 -2.08 -5.78
N GLU A 456 16.40 -1.19 -5.27
CA GLU A 456 17.36 -0.45 -6.10
C GLU A 456 18.34 -1.40 -6.83
N TYR A 457 18.83 -2.42 -6.12
CA TYR A 457 19.80 -3.34 -6.68
C TYR A 457 19.18 -4.34 -7.65
N ILE A 458 17.92 -4.73 -7.44
CA ILE A 458 17.13 -5.49 -8.42
C ILE A 458 17.00 -4.65 -9.71
N GLY A 459 16.58 -3.39 -9.62
CA GLY A 459 16.47 -2.47 -10.74
C GLY A 459 17.82 -2.30 -11.48
N ASN A 460 18.92 -2.10 -10.74
CA ASN A 460 20.25 -2.02 -11.33
C ASN A 460 20.64 -3.30 -12.09
N TYR A 461 20.39 -4.47 -11.50
CA TYR A 461 20.72 -5.74 -12.14
C TYR A 461 19.91 -5.99 -13.40
N LEU A 462 18.61 -5.78 -13.35
CA LEU A 462 17.67 -6.16 -14.42
C LEU A 462 17.61 -5.13 -15.56
N THR A 463 17.67 -3.84 -15.26
CA THR A 463 17.46 -2.75 -16.22
C THR A 463 18.70 -1.89 -16.44
N GLY A 464 19.69 -1.96 -15.55
CA GLY A 464 20.84 -1.08 -15.53
C GLY A 464 20.54 0.31 -14.98
N GLU A 465 19.51 0.45 -14.13
CA GLU A 465 19.19 1.68 -13.41
C GLU A 465 20.40 2.15 -12.59
N ALA A 466 20.68 3.47 -12.59
CA ALA A 466 21.77 4.02 -11.80
C ALA A 466 21.44 3.98 -10.30
N ILE A 467 22.44 3.70 -9.49
CA ILE A 467 22.36 3.63 -8.02
C ILE A 467 23.41 4.55 -7.37
N PRO A 468 23.36 5.87 -7.59
CA PRO A 468 24.36 6.80 -7.07
C PRO A 468 24.29 7.03 -5.58
N GLY A 469 23.19 6.61 -4.95
CA GLY A 469 22.88 6.79 -3.55
C GLY A 469 22.37 8.20 -3.23
N ILE A 470 21.45 8.26 -2.25
CA ILE A 470 20.68 9.48 -1.92
C ILE A 470 21.56 10.70 -1.57
N ALA A 471 22.75 10.49 -1.03
CA ALA A 471 23.65 11.60 -0.72
C ALA A 471 24.13 12.34 -1.99
N TYR A 472 24.42 11.59 -3.05
CA TYR A 472 24.78 12.14 -4.34
C TYR A 472 23.57 12.71 -5.07
N GLU A 473 22.43 12.01 -5.04
CA GLU A 473 21.17 12.47 -5.65
C GLU A 473 20.68 13.78 -5.04
N TYR A 474 20.74 13.92 -3.72
CA TYR A 474 20.35 15.17 -3.05
C TYR A 474 21.25 16.35 -3.45
N LYS A 475 22.56 16.10 -3.54
CA LYS A 475 23.50 17.11 -4.04
C LYS A 475 23.16 17.51 -5.47
N LEU A 476 22.91 16.53 -6.35
CA LEU A 476 22.53 16.80 -7.75
C LEU A 476 21.20 17.55 -7.83
N ALA A 477 20.20 17.18 -7.04
CA ALA A 477 18.92 17.89 -7.00
C ALA A 477 19.10 19.36 -6.60
N GLN A 478 19.90 19.64 -5.58
CA GLN A 478 20.23 21.02 -5.18
C GLN A 478 20.94 21.82 -6.28
N GLU A 479 21.79 21.17 -7.07
CA GLU A 479 22.52 21.81 -8.17
C GLU A 479 21.66 21.98 -9.41
N LEU A 480 20.85 20.97 -9.78
CA LEU A 480 20.19 20.91 -11.08
C LEU A 480 18.78 21.48 -11.06
N VAL A 481 17.95 21.18 -10.05
CA VAL A 481 16.54 21.61 -10.00
C VAL A 481 16.38 23.13 -10.17
N PRO A 482 17.17 23.99 -9.49
CA PRO A 482 17.08 25.44 -9.69
C PRO A 482 17.37 25.89 -11.13
N THR A 483 18.18 25.13 -11.89
CA THR A 483 18.58 25.47 -13.26
C THR A 483 17.55 25.08 -14.33
N ILE A 484 16.57 24.24 -14.00
CA ILE A 484 15.52 23.85 -14.93
C ILE A 484 14.60 25.04 -15.15
N LYS A 485 14.43 25.45 -16.38
CA LYS A 485 13.60 26.59 -16.78
C LYS A 485 12.22 26.12 -17.23
N LEU A 486 11.23 26.99 -17.16
CA LEU A 486 9.89 26.72 -17.65
C LEU A 486 9.88 26.26 -19.12
N ALA A 487 10.72 26.86 -19.95
CA ALA A 487 10.88 26.45 -21.36
C ALA A 487 11.43 25.02 -21.54
N ASP A 488 12.27 24.54 -20.61
CA ASP A 488 12.79 23.16 -20.65
C ASP A 488 11.65 22.17 -20.41
N VAL A 489 10.75 22.49 -19.49
CA VAL A 489 9.61 21.65 -19.11
C VAL A 489 8.52 21.68 -20.18
N ASN A 490 8.14 22.87 -20.64
CA ASN A 490 7.08 23.03 -21.66
C ASN A 490 7.40 22.31 -22.98
N LYS A 491 8.69 22.18 -23.31
CA LYS A 491 9.14 21.48 -24.53
C LYS A 491 8.80 19.97 -24.53
N LEU A 492 8.54 19.36 -23.37
CA LEU A 492 8.25 17.92 -23.29
C LEU A 492 6.90 17.54 -23.90
N ALA A 493 5.91 18.43 -23.85
CA ALA A 493 4.57 18.18 -24.36
C ALA A 493 4.58 17.70 -25.82
N SER A 494 5.24 18.43 -26.72
CA SER A 494 5.33 18.09 -28.13
C SER A 494 6.15 16.83 -28.44
N GLY A 495 6.96 16.34 -27.48
CA GLY A 495 7.79 15.14 -27.66
C GLY A 495 7.09 13.84 -27.31
N TRP A 496 6.08 13.89 -26.44
CA TRP A 496 5.42 12.68 -25.92
C TRP A 496 4.07 12.40 -26.59
N ILE A 497 3.37 13.42 -27.06
CA ILE A 497 2.08 13.29 -27.72
C ILE A 497 2.29 13.27 -29.23
N THR A 498 2.24 12.09 -29.82
CA THR A 498 2.54 11.87 -31.23
C THR A 498 1.37 11.29 -32.00
N ASP A 499 1.38 11.41 -33.34
CA ASP A 499 0.34 10.81 -34.20
C ASP A 499 0.49 9.29 -34.39
N SER A 500 1.67 8.76 -34.16
CA SER A 500 1.97 7.33 -34.19
C SER A 500 2.11 6.75 -32.78
N ASN A 501 2.19 5.42 -32.69
CA ASN A 501 2.41 4.68 -31.44
C ASN A 501 1.31 4.87 -30.38
N ARG A 502 0.12 5.29 -30.78
CA ARG A 502 -1.03 5.44 -29.89
C ARG A 502 -1.67 4.10 -29.57
N VAL A 503 -1.99 3.91 -28.30
CA VAL A 503 -2.84 2.82 -27.79
C VAL A 503 -3.96 3.45 -26.97
N ILE A 504 -5.20 3.08 -27.26
CA ILE A 504 -6.37 3.51 -26.51
C ILE A 504 -7.01 2.27 -25.93
N ILE A 505 -7.20 2.23 -24.64
CA ILE A 505 -7.94 1.17 -23.95
C ILE A 505 -9.15 1.85 -23.30
N ALA A 506 -10.36 1.38 -23.64
CA ALA A 506 -11.61 1.84 -23.07
C ALA A 506 -12.30 0.66 -22.38
N GLN A 507 -12.61 0.79 -21.12
CA GLN A 507 -13.25 -0.25 -20.33
C GLN A 507 -14.55 0.26 -19.72
N SER A 508 -15.58 -0.57 -19.64
CA SER A 508 -16.86 -0.17 -19.05
C SER A 508 -17.70 -1.34 -18.58
N PRO A 509 -18.67 -1.10 -17.66
CA PRO A 509 -19.71 -2.07 -17.37
C PRO A 509 -20.55 -2.38 -18.59
N GLN A 510 -20.84 -3.68 -18.82
CA GLN A 510 -21.78 -4.13 -19.83
C GLN A 510 -23.19 -4.20 -19.22
N LYS A 511 -23.93 -3.10 -19.26
CA LYS A 511 -25.30 -3.03 -18.74
C LYS A 511 -26.20 -2.17 -19.61
N GLU A 512 -27.51 -2.39 -19.50
CA GLU A 512 -28.52 -1.61 -20.21
C GLU A 512 -28.42 -0.11 -19.89
N GLY A 513 -28.51 0.74 -20.91
CA GLY A 513 -28.43 2.19 -20.80
C GLY A 513 -27.01 2.76 -20.73
N VAL A 514 -25.96 1.93 -20.65
CA VAL A 514 -24.57 2.40 -20.73
C VAL A 514 -24.08 2.35 -22.17
N LYS A 515 -23.74 3.50 -22.71
CA LYS A 515 -23.14 3.60 -24.04
C LYS A 515 -21.68 3.13 -23.98
N ILE A 516 -21.36 2.10 -24.73
CA ILE A 516 -19.99 1.67 -25.02
C ILE A 516 -19.59 2.34 -26.34
N PRO A 517 -18.53 3.16 -26.38
CA PRO A 517 -18.14 3.85 -27.60
C PRO A 517 -17.63 2.89 -28.65
N THR A 518 -17.83 3.22 -29.92
CA THR A 518 -17.22 2.52 -31.03
C THR A 518 -15.80 3.04 -31.30
N ARG A 519 -15.01 2.25 -32.05
CA ARG A 519 -13.69 2.70 -32.53
C ARG A 519 -13.77 4.04 -33.30
N ALA A 520 -14.78 4.24 -34.13
CA ALA A 520 -14.95 5.46 -34.91
C ALA A 520 -15.25 6.67 -34.01
N GLU A 521 -16.07 6.49 -32.98
CA GLU A 521 -16.36 7.56 -32.00
C GLU A 521 -15.13 7.95 -31.22
N LEU A 522 -14.32 6.99 -30.75
CA LEU A 522 -13.06 7.29 -30.04
C LEU A 522 -12.04 8.02 -30.95
N LEU A 523 -11.97 7.67 -32.23
CA LEU A 523 -11.13 8.42 -33.17
C LEU A 523 -11.66 9.84 -33.41
N ALA A 524 -12.98 10.01 -33.52
CA ALA A 524 -13.58 11.34 -33.71
C ALA A 524 -13.34 12.30 -32.50
N VAL A 525 -12.99 11.78 -31.31
CA VAL A 525 -12.62 12.61 -30.16
C VAL A 525 -11.35 13.41 -30.46
N PHE A 526 -10.36 12.83 -31.14
CA PHE A 526 -9.14 13.55 -31.50
C PHE A 526 -9.44 14.73 -32.41
N ASP A 527 -10.32 14.57 -33.39
CA ASP A 527 -10.74 15.64 -34.30
C ASP A 527 -11.50 16.75 -33.57
N ARG A 528 -12.32 16.39 -32.57
CA ARG A 528 -13.03 17.38 -31.74
C ARG A 528 -12.05 18.14 -30.85
N ALA A 529 -11.21 17.42 -30.10
CA ALA A 529 -10.22 18.04 -29.23
C ALA A 529 -9.24 18.95 -29.97
N ALA A 530 -8.86 18.58 -31.22
CA ALA A 530 -8.01 19.42 -32.05
C ALA A 530 -8.67 20.73 -32.52
N ARG A 531 -10.00 20.79 -32.58
CA ARG A 531 -10.75 21.99 -32.99
C ARG A 531 -11.28 22.82 -31.82
N GLU A 532 -11.26 22.28 -30.62
CA GLU A 532 -11.73 22.99 -29.44
C GLU A 532 -10.90 24.25 -29.18
N HIS A 533 -11.54 25.34 -28.81
CA HIS A 533 -10.82 26.56 -28.43
C HIS A 533 -10.30 26.41 -27.00
N VAL A 534 -9.00 26.23 -26.86
CA VAL A 534 -8.35 26.18 -25.56
C VAL A 534 -7.92 27.59 -25.13
N THR A 535 -8.08 27.88 -23.84
CA THR A 535 -7.61 29.10 -23.22
C THR A 535 -6.46 28.81 -22.27
N ALA A 536 -5.56 29.79 -22.06
CA ALA A 536 -4.46 29.63 -21.10
C ALA A 536 -4.99 29.31 -19.70
N TYR A 537 -4.29 28.44 -18.98
CA TYR A 537 -4.57 28.19 -17.58
C TYR A 537 -4.26 29.43 -16.74
N THR A 538 -5.13 29.73 -15.80
CA THR A 538 -4.96 30.84 -14.84
C THR A 538 -5.20 30.34 -13.43
N GLU A 539 -4.45 30.82 -12.48
CA GLU A 539 -4.65 30.50 -11.07
C GLU A 539 -4.62 31.77 -10.20
N THR A 540 -5.32 31.69 -9.07
CA THR A 540 -5.20 32.67 -7.99
C THR A 540 -4.60 31.95 -6.79
N VAL A 541 -3.46 32.43 -6.29
CA VAL A 541 -2.84 31.90 -5.08
C VAL A 541 -3.03 32.89 -3.96
N SER A 542 -3.72 32.46 -2.89
CA SER A 542 -3.93 33.32 -1.72
C SER A 542 -2.62 33.54 -0.98
N GLY A 543 -2.24 34.81 -0.81
CA GLY A 543 -1.13 35.24 0.05
C GLY A 543 -1.44 35.22 1.55
N ALA A 544 -2.69 34.95 1.96
CA ALA A 544 -3.13 34.98 3.34
C ALA A 544 -2.33 33.99 4.22
N ALA A 545 -2.11 34.32 5.50
CA ALA A 545 -1.57 33.40 6.48
C ALA A 545 -2.58 32.28 6.77
N LEU A 546 -2.10 31.09 7.22
CA LEU A 546 -2.99 29.98 7.62
C LEU A 546 -3.92 30.43 8.75
N LEU A 547 -3.41 31.16 9.72
CA LEU A 547 -4.17 31.76 10.81
C LEU A 547 -4.23 33.28 10.61
N GLU A 548 -5.41 33.85 10.66
CA GLU A 548 -5.58 35.34 10.64
C GLU A 548 -5.06 35.99 11.92
N ARG A 549 -5.19 35.26 13.03
CA ARG A 549 -4.72 35.69 14.35
C ARG A 549 -4.12 34.51 15.09
N GLU A 550 -3.02 34.75 15.77
CA GLU A 550 -2.46 33.73 16.67
C GLU A 550 -3.37 33.49 17.87
N PRO A 551 -3.54 32.20 18.29
CA PRO A 551 -4.30 31.89 19.49
C PRO A 551 -3.63 32.48 20.74
N ILE A 552 -4.45 32.86 21.73
CA ILE A 552 -3.95 33.23 23.05
C ILE A 552 -3.51 31.95 23.76
N PRO A 553 -2.22 31.79 24.14
CA PRO A 553 -1.74 30.57 24.71
C PRO A 553 -2.41 30.22 26.05
N GLY A 554 -2.81 28.96 26.19
CA GLY A 554 -3.09 28.38 27.51
C GLY A 554 -1.78 27.95 28.21
N LYS A 555 -1.89 26.99 29.15
CA LYS A 555 -0.71 26.53 29.92
C LYS A 555 -0.71 25.00 30.10
N ILE A 556 0.48 24.44 30.21
CA ILE A 556 0.69 23.11 30.77
C ILE A 556 0.60 23.24 32.30
N VAL A 557 -0.45 22.72 32.92
CA VAL A 557 -0.70 22.85 34.37
C VAL A 557 -0.11 21.69 35.18
N SER A 558 0.14 20.54 34.56
CA SER A 558 0.89 19.46 35.19
C SER A 558 1.74 18.68 34.18
N SER A 559 2.81 18.08 34.67
CA SER A 559 3.72 17.25 33.87
C SER A 559 4.17 16.04 34.70
N ARG A 560 3.97 14.82 34.16
CA ARG A 560 4.39 13.56 34.77
C ARG A 560 5.22 12.76 33.76
N ALA A 561 6.34 12.23 34.19
CA ALA A 561 7.14 11.30 33.39
C ALA A 561 6.69 9.84 33.62
N VAL A 562 6.78 9.01 32.57
CA VAL A 562 6.68 7.55 32.60
C VAL A 562 8.01 6.97 32.11
N PRO A 563 9.02 6.86 33.01
CA PRO A 563 10.42 6.62 32.61
C PRO A 563 10.64 5.30 31.85
N ASN A 564 9.95 4.22 32.26
CA ASN A 564 10.12 2.87 31.68
C ASN A 564 9.91 2.84 30.16
N VAL A 565 9.10 3.77 29.66
CA VAL A 565 8.77 3.87 28.24
C VAL A 565 9.19 5.23 27.64
N GLY A 566 9.83 6.10 28.41
CA GLY A 566 10.30 7.41 27.97
C GLY A 566 9.16 8.32 27.47
N VAL A 567 8.01 8.31 28.15
CA VAL A 567 6.82 9.12 27.81
C VAL A 567 6.64 10.24 28.83
N ALA A 568 6.36 11.44 28.36
CA ALA A 568 5.87 12.54 29.19
C ALA A 568 4.34 12.67 29.02
N VAL A 569 3.64 12.85 30.14
CA VAL A 569 2.19 13.10 30.17
C VAL A 569 1.97 14.51 30.69
N TRP A 570 1.33 15.36 29.90
CA TRP A 570 1.01 16.73 30.27
C TRP A 570 -0.52 16.89 30.38
N THR A 571 -0.98 17.67 31.36
CA THR A 571 -2.35 18.15 31.44
C THR A 571 -2.37 19.63 31.10
N LEU A 572 -3.29 20.05 30.26
CA LEU A 572 -3.42 21.42 29.80
C LEU A 572 -4.48 22.18 30.61
N SER A 573 -4.40 23.53 30.57
CA SER A 573 -5.33 24.41 31.27
C SER A 573 -6.79 24.30 30.82
N ASN A 574 -7.05 23.83 29.58
CA ASN A 574 -8.36 23.54 29.04
C ASN A 574 -8.85 22.10 29.35
N GLY A 575 -8.09 21.34 30.15
CA GLY A 575 -8.45 19.98 30.54
C GLY A 575 -7.86 18.86 29.67
N ALA A 576 -7.44 19.15 28.45
CA ALA A 576 -6.89 18.18 27.52
C ALA A 576 -5.60 17.52 28.05
N ARG A 577 -5.32 16.30 27.59
CA ARG A 577 -4.11 15.55 27.93
C ARG A 577 -3.19 15.45 26.71
N VAL A 578 -1.88 15.43 26.94
CA VAL A 578 -0.88 15.25 25.89
C VAL A 578 0.14 14.21 26.29
N LEU A 579 0.27 13.16 25.47
CA LEU A 579 1.27 12.10 25.61
C LEU A 579 2.41 12.40 24.64
N VAL A 580 3.62 12.55 25.13
CA VAL A 580 4.80 12.87 24.30
C VAL A 580 5.81 11.74 24.39
N LYS A 581 6.13 11.13 23.26
CA LYS A 581 7.15 10.08 23.12
C LYS A 581 8.22 10.51 22.13
N PRO A 582 9.32 11.13 22.58
CA PRO A 582 10.47 11.36 21.71
C PRO A 582 11.11 10.05 21.27
N THR A 583 11.45 9.96 19.98
CA THR A 583 12.14 8.82 19.39
C THR A 583 13.16 9.28 18.36
N ASP A 584 14.12 8.41 18.06
CA ASP A 584 15.10 8.58 17.00
C ASP A 584 14.92 7.57 15.84
N PHE A 585 13.76 6.91 15.76
CA PHE A 585 13.49 5.85 14.78
C PHE A 585 13.49 6.37 13.34
N LYS A 586 13.02 7.60 13.17
CA LYS A 586 13.05 8.39 11.94
C LYS A 586 13.64 9.77 12.20
N ALA A 587 14.37 10.31 11.24
CA ALA A 587 14.99 11.63 11.37
C ALA A 587 14.04 12.79 11.04
N ASP A 588 13.11 12.57 10.10
CA ASP A 588 12.20 13.60 9.56
C ASP A 588 10.72 13.23 9.73
N GLU A 589 10.37 12.60 10.85
CA GLU A 589 8.99 12.19 11.14
C GLU A 589 8.58 12.52 12.57
N VAL A 590 7.43 13.17 12.67
CA VAL A 590 6.64 13.33 13.91
C VAL A 590 5.21 12.89 13.56
N LEU A 591 4.70 11.89 14.26
CA LEU A 591 3.32 11.45 14.19
C LEU A 591 2.51 12.12 15.29
N PHE A 592 1.29 12.49 14.95
CA PHE A 592 0.31 13.12 15.82
C PHE A 592 -0.99 12.33 15.77
N GLY A 593 -1.59 12.10 16.93
CA GLY A 593 -2.92 11.54 17.05
C GLY A 593 -3.71 12.24 18.13
N ALA A 594 -5.02 12.34 17.94
CA ALA A 594 -5.93 12.84 18.96
C ALA A 594 -7.15 11.92 19.02
N SER A 595 -7.70 11.73 20.20
CA SER A 595 -8.92 10.94 20.35
C SER A 595 -9.73 11.38 21.55
N SER A 596 -11.07 11.36 21.39
CA SER A 596 -12.10 11.58 22.40
C SER A 596 -13.21 10.54 22.23
N PRO A 597 -13.90 10.12 23.31
CA PRO A 597 -15.03 9.20 23.20
C PRO A 597 -16.30 9.92 22.69
N GLY A 598 -17.10 9.21 21.89
CA GLY A 598 -18.36 9.77 21.35
C GLY A 598 -18.72 9.16 20.00
N GLY A 599 -18.14 9.70 18.94
CA GLY A 599 -18.30 9.25 17.56
C GLY A 599 -19.73 9.38 17.03
N THR A 600 -19.98 8.67 15.94
CA THR A 600 -21.31 8.63 15.30
C THR A 600 -22.37 8.00 16.21
N SER A 601 -21.96 7.32 17.30
CA SER A 601 -22.90 6.76 18.29
C SER A 601 -23.84 7.81 18.89
N LEU A 602 -23.40 9.06 18.94
CA LEU A 602 -24.15 10.18 19.50
C LEU A 602 -25.12 10.84 18.49
N ALA A 603 -25.04 10.49 17.21
CA ALA A 603 -26.00 10.94 16.22
C ALA A 603 -27.34 10.20 16.36
N PRO A 604 -28.50 10.86 16.17
CA PRO A 604 -29.76 10.17 15.98
C PRO A 604 -29.76 9.41 14.64
N ASP A 605 -30.54 8.32 14.55
CA ASP A 605 -30.59 7.48 13.34
C ASP A 605 -30.98 8.29 12.10
N SER A 606 -31.86 9.27 12.22
CA SER A 606 -32.29 10.17 11.14
C SER A 606 -31.19 11.07 10.58
N ALA A 607 -30.07 11.24 11.30
CA ALA A 607 -28.90 12.00 10.87
C ALA A 607 -27.65 11.14 10.71
N TYR A 608 -27.78 9.80 10.87
CA TYR A 608 -26.63 8.90 10.90
C TYR A 608 -25.75 8.99 9.65
N MET A 609 -26.34 8.98 8.44
CA MET A 609 -25.56 9.07 7.20
C MET A 609 -24.78 10.38 7.09
N SER A 610 -25.38 11.50 7.52
CA SER A 610 -24.67 12.79 7.57
C SER A 610 -23.53 12.78 8.60
N ALA A 611 -23.74 12.16 9.76
CA ALA A 611 -22.73 12.01 10.80
C ALA A 611 -21.58 11.08 10.36
N ALA A 612 -21.89 9.98 9.68
CA ALA A 612 -20.92 9.02 9.17
C ALA A 612 -19.95 9.63 8.13
N LEU A 613 -20.42 10.61 7.36
CA LEU A 613 -19.60 11.32 6.35
C LEU A 613 -19.12 12.69 6.82
N ALA A 614 -19.35 13.08 8.07
CA ALA A 614 -19.05 14.43 8.56
C ALA A 614 -17.56 14.80 8.47
N SER A 615 -16.67 13.91 8.85
CA SER A 615 -15.21 14.14 8.74
C SER A 615 -14.74 14.19 7.27
N GLN A 616 -15.31 13.36 6.41
CA GLN A 616 -15.01 13.36 4.97
C GLN A 616 -15.46 14.69 4.32
N ILE A 617 -16.68 15.13 4.59
CA ILE A 617 -17.23 16.38 4.04
C ILE A 617 -16.41 17.58 4.54
N ALA A 618 -16.03 17.62 5.80
CA ALA A 618 -15.15 18.65 6.34
C ALA A 618 -13.78 18.67 5.65
N SER A 619 -13.17 17.50 5.45
CA SER A 619 -11.87 17.38 4.77
C SER A 619 -11.90 17.84 3.32
N LEU A 620 -12.92 17.45 2.56
CA LEU A 620 -13.09 17.85 1.15
C LEU A 620 -13.34 19.37 0.99
N SER A 621 -13.90 19.98 2.01
CA SER A 621 -14.23 21.42 1.98
C SER A 621 -13.01 22.32 2.18
N GLY A 622 -11.85 21.78 2.56
CA GLY A 622 -10.69 22.57 2.94
C GLY A 622 -10.77 23.05 4.38
N LEU A 623 -10.03 24.13 4.75
CA LEU A 623 -9.85 24.51 6.14
C LEU A 623 -9.67 26.01 6.29
N GLY A 624 -10.31 26.62 7.28
CA GLY A 624 -10.27 28.07 7.46
C GLY A 624 -10.81 28.82 6.24
N ASN A 625 -10.01 29.72 5.68
CA ASN A 625 -10.35 30.49 4.48
C ASN A 625 -9.89 29.81 3.17
N PHE A 626 -9.33 28.61 3.23
CA PHE A 626 -8.75 27.92 2.08
C PHE A 626 -9.66 26.78 1.62
N SER A 627 -9.95 26.73 0.31
CA SER A 627 -10.46 25.51 -0.32
C SER A 627 -9.41 24.40 -0.21
N LEU A 628 -9.77 23.15 -0.51
CA LEU A 628 -8.80 22.05 -0.51
C LEU A 628 -7.64 22.30 -1.49
N VAL A 629 -7.95 22.82 -2.69
CA VAL A 629 -6.95 23.21 -3.71
C VAL A 629 -6.04 24.32 -3.19
N ASP A 630 -6.61 25.39 -2.66
CA ASP A 630 -5.82 26.52 -2.16
C ASP A 630 -4.96 26.13 -0.96
N LEU A 631 -5.48 25.27 -0.08
CA LEU A 631 -4.73 24.73 1.05
C LEU A 631 -3.53 23.91 0.55
N GLY A 632 -3.73 23.05 -0.45
CA GLY A 632 -2.65 22.33 -1.12
C GLY A 632 -1.59 23.27 -1.71
N LYS A 633 -2.00 24.32 -2.44
CA LYS A 633 -1.07 25.35 -2.95
C LYS A 633 -0.39 26.12 -1.81
N LYS A 634 -1.08 26.38 -0.73
CA LYS A 634 -0.56 27.07 0.46
C LYS A 634 0.41 26.23 1.26
N LEU A 635 0.23 24.92 1.34
CA LEU A 635 1.10 23.99 2.05
C LEU A 635 2.25 23.41 1.21
N ALA A 636 2.66 23.96 0.00
CA ALA A 636 3.79 23.56 -0.84
C ALA A 636 5.16 23.81 -0.09
N GLY A 637 6.20 22.89 0.02
CA GLY A 637 7.49 22.86 0.79
C GLY A 637 7.37 22.47 2.21
N LYS A 638 6.17 22.16 2.65
CA LYS A 638 5.96 21.72 4.01
C LYS A 638 5.58 20.25 4.06
N VAL A 639 6.06 19.59 5.06
CA VAL A 639 5.62 18.25 5.40
C VAL A 639 4.78 18.35 6.66
N ALA A 640 3.51 18.67 6.47
CA ALA A 640 2.52 18.72 7.54
C ALA A 640 1.15 18.34 6.99
N SER A 641 0.44 17.46 7.67
CA SER A 641 -0.94 17.08 7.31
C SER A 641 -1.73 16.71 8.56
N VAL A 642 -3.03 17.00 8.54
CA VAL A 642 -3.99 16.63 9.57
C VAL A 642 -5.26 16.13 8.88
N THR A 643 -5.79 15.01 9.34
CA THR A 643 -7.03 14.43 8.83
C THR A 643 -7.94 14.14 10.02
N PRO A 644 -9.14 14.71 10.07
CA PRO A 644 -10.13 14.37 11.10
C PRO A 644 -10.76 13.00 10.82
N ALA A 645 -11.15 12.33 11.88
CA ALA A 645 -11.87 11.06 11.83
C ALA A 645 -13.00 11.06 12.87
N ILE A 646 -14.17 10.57 12.48
CA ILE A 646 -15.29 10.30 13.37
C ILE A 646 -15.69 8.85 13.18
N ALA A 647 -15.31 8.01 14.14
CA ALA A 647 -15.61 6.57 14.15
C ALA A 647 -16.96 6.29 14.84
N ALA A 648 -17.31 5.02 15.03
CA ALA A 648 -18.55 4.64 15.68
C ALA A 648 -18.65 5.17 17.11
N THR A 649 -17.57 5.05 17.90
CA THR A 649 -17.55 5.34 19.35
C THR A 649 -16.51 6.38 19.76
N SER A 650 -15.85 7.03 18.81
CA SER A 650 -14.83 8.05 19.08
C SER A 650 -14.73 9.05 17.93
N GLU A 651 -14.19 10.22 18.21
CA GLU A 651 -13.67 11.17 17.23
C GLU A 651 -12.22 11.50 17.51
N GLY A 652 -11.53 12.04 16.48
CA GLY A 652 -10.13 12.38 16.63
C GLY A 652 -9.50 13.00 15.39
N LEU A 653 -8.19 13.18 15.48
CA LEU A 653 -7.35 13.67 14.38
C LEU A 653 -6.16 12.73 14.21
N ASN A 654 -5.78 12.48 12.98
CA ASN A 654 -4.51 11.86 12.63
C ASN A 654 -3.65 12.89 11.89
N GLY A 655 -2.38 12.99 12.24
CA GLY A 655 -1.49 13.95 11.61
C GLY A 655 -0.05 13.47 11.56
N ARG A 656 0.71 14.12 10.69
CA ARG A 656 2.16 13.93 10.62
C ARG A 656 2.83 15.22 10.19
N ALA A 657 4.07 15.40 10.65
CA ALA A 657 4.92 16.50 10.19
C ALA A 657 6.39 16.09 10.17
N SER A 658 7.20 16.88 9.49
CA SER A 658 8.63 16.93 9.78
C SER A 658 8.86 17.79 11.03
N PRO A 659 9.98 17.60 11.75
CA PRO A 659 10.32 18.45 12.89
C PRO A 659 10.31 19.96 12.58
N LYS A 660 10.73 20.36 11.39
CA LYS A 660 10.78 21.79 10.99
C LYS A 660 9.41 22.37 10.62
N ASP A 661 8.44 21.52 10.31
CA ASP A 661 7.07 21.93 9.92
C ASP A 661 6.05 21.68 11.04
N LEU A 662 6.52 21.38 12.24
CA LEU A 662 5.70 21.03 13.39
C LEU A 662 4.69 22.15 13.75
N GLU A 663 5.09 23.40 13.68
CA GLU A 663 4.17 24.52 13.91
C GLU A 663 3.03 24.56 12.88
N THR A 664 3.32 24.25 11.61
CA THR A 664 2.27 24.13 10.57
C THR A 664 1.28 23.03 10.92
N LEU A 665 1.74 21.86 11.43
CA LEU A 665 0.86 20.82 11.92
C LEU A 665 -0.08 21.34 13.02
N PHE A 666 0.45 22.06 14.02
CA PHE A 666 -0.34 22.59 15.12
C PHE A 666 -1.35 23.64 14.63
N GLN A 667 -1.01 24.46 13.64
CA GLN A 667 -1.94 25.41 13.01
C GLN A 667 -3.11 24.66 12.32
N LEU A 668 -2.80 23.57 11.61
CA LEU A 668 -3.83 22.73 10.99
C LEU A 668 -4.72 22.05 12.03
N VAL A 669 -4.16 21.54 13.12
CA VAL A 669 -4.92 21.00 14.25
C VAL A 669 -5.85 22.04 14.83
N TYR A 670 -5.34 23.23 15.11
CA TYR A 670 -6.13 24.34 15.66
C TYR A 670 -7.31 24.72 14.74
N LEU A 671 -7.06 24.84 13.44
CA LEU A 671 -8.09 25.15 12.45
C LEU A 671 -9.13 24.02 12.34
N SER A 672 -8.72 22.76 12.48
CA SER A 672 -9.65 21.61 12.43
C SER A 672 -10.69 21.66 13.56
N PHE A 673 -10.36 22.23 14.72
CA PHE A 673 -11.29 22.47 15.81
C PHE A 673 -12.09 23.76 15.64
N THR A 674 -11.45 24.84 15.17
CA THR A 674 -12.01 26.20 15.29
C THR A 674 -12.62 26.74 13.99
N ALA A 675 -12.20 26.25 12.84
CA ALA A 675 -12.58 26.80 11.55
C ALA A 675 -12.89 25.72 10.48
N PRO A 676 -13.64 24.64 10.80
CA PRO A 676 -14.11 23.72 9.76
C PRO A 676 -15.12 24.43 8.87
N ARG A 677 -15.03 24.21 7.56
CA ARG A 677 -15.88 24.85 6.56
C ARG A 677 -16.74 23.84 5.80
N LEU A 678 -17.73 24.32 5.07
CA LEU A 678 -18.49 23.59 4.06
C LEU A 678 -18.27 24.25 2.70
N ASP A 679 -17.80 23.46 1.74
CA ASP A 679 -17.77 23.83 0.34
C ASP A 679 -18.77 22.98 -0.44
N THR A 680 -19.90 23.61 -0.80
CA THR A 680 -20.99 22.91 -1.50
C THR A 680 -20.59 22.45 -2.91
N SER A 681 -19.65 23.14 -3.55
CA SER A 681 -19.10 22.74 -4.86
C SER A 681 -18.25 21.48 -4.74
N ALA A 682 -17.37 21.43 -3.75
CA ALA A 682 -16.56 20.23 -3.46
C ALA A 682 -17.43 19.04 -3.04
N TYR A 683 -18.48 19.28 -2.22
CA TYR A 683 -19.45 18.23 -1.90
C TYR A 683 -20.17 17.72 -3.16
N LYS A 684 -20.58 18.60 -4.08
CA LYS A 684 -21.25 18.19 -5.33
C LYS A 684 -20.32 17.41 -6.26
N ALA A 685 -19.05 17.78 -6.32
CA ALA A 685 -18.02 16.99 -7.03
C ALA A 685 -17.89 15.60 -6.42
N PHE A 686 -17.78 15.50 -5.11
CA PHE A 686 -17.72 14.23 -4.37
C PHE A 686 -18.96 13.36 -4.60
N GLU A 687 -20.17 13.92 -4.50
CA GLU A 687 -21.42 13.22 -4.82
C GLU A 687 -21.37 12.63 -6.24
N ASN A 688 -20.92 13.41 -7.20
CA ASN A 688 -20.77 12.97 -8.59
C ASN A 688 -19.70 11.89 -8.78
N GLN A 689 -18.64 11.90 -7.97
CA GLN A 689 -17.60 10.86 -8.00
C GLN A 689 -18.09 9.53 -7.41
N VAL A 690 -18.89 9.58 -6.35
CA VAL A 690 -19.36 8.38 -5.63
C VAL A 690 -20.55 7.72 -6.34
N ALA A 691 -21.41 8.49 -6.99
CA ALA A 691 -22.66 7.99 -7.58
C ALA A 691 -22.48 6.80 -8.55
N PRO A 692 -21.52 6.77 -9.50
CA PRO A 692 -21.33 5.62 -10.39
C PRO A 692 -20.91 4.36 -9.67
N PHE A 693 -20.03 4.48 -8.70
CA PHE A 693 -19.60 3.35 -7.85
C PHE A 693 -20.80 2.74 -7.10
N LEU A 694 -21.64 3.58 -6.49
CA LEU A 694 -22.83 3.10 -5.79
C LEU A 694 -23.83 2.44 -6.71
N ALA A 695 -23.98 2.94 -7.94
CA ALA A 695 -24.89 2.38 -8.95
C ALA A 695 -24.42 1.01 -9.46
N ASN A 696 -23.12 0.74 -9.43
CA ASN A 696 -22.51 -0.50 -9.94
C ASN A 696 -22.14 -1.50 -8.85
N ARG A 697 -22.17 -1.08 -7.57
CA ARG A 697 -21.70 -1.86 -6.43
C ARG A 697 -22.28 -3.27 -6.35
N SER A 698 -23.57 -3.44 -6.71
CA SER A 698 -24.24 -4.73 -6.69
C SER A 698 -23.86 -5.66 -7.86
N SER A 699 -23.06 -5.19 -8.81
CA SER A 699 -22.51 -6.03 -9.88
C SER A 699 -21.32 -6.86 -9.41
N ASP A 700 -20.58 -6.39 -8.42
CA ASP A 700 -19.42 -7.07 -7.86
C ASP A 700 -19.85 -8.18 -6.88
N PRO A 701 -19.51 -9.46 -7.15
CA PRO A 701 -19.84 -10.58 -6.28
C PRO A 701 -19.26 -10.46 -4.86
N ASP A 702 -18.01 -10.04 -4.75
CA ASP A 702 -17.32 -9.93 -3.45
C ASP A 702 -17.93 -8.80 -2.60
N GLN A 703 -18.41 -7.73 -3.25
CA GLN A 703 -19.09 -6.63 -2.55
C GLN A 703 -20.46 -7.06 -2.03
N VAL A 704 -21.25 -7.77 -2.84
CA VAL A 704 -22.57 -8.33 -2.42
C VAL A 704 -22.39 -9.31 -1.26
N PHE A 705 -21.35 -10.12 -1.31
CA PHE A 705 -20.99 -11.05 -0.24
C PHE A 705 -20.63 -10.32 1.06
N SER A 706 -19.72 -9.34 0.99
CA SER A 706 -19.31 -8.53 2.13
C SER A 706 -20.47 -7.78 2.79
N ASP A 707 -21.35 -7.20 1.96
CA ASP A 707 -22.57 -6.53 2.43
C ASP A 707 -23.50 -7.52 3.16
N THR A 708 -23.63 -8.74 2.63
CA THR A 708 -24.46 -9.80 3.26
C THR A 708 -23.88 -10.24 4.60
N VAL A 709 -22.54 -10.41 4.69
CA VAL A 709 -21.86 -10.73 5.95
C VAL A 709 -22.12 -9.61 6.98
N SER A 710 -21.78 -8.37 6.64
CA SER A 710 -21.90 -7.23 7.56
C SER A 710 -23.34 -7.00 8.01
N TRP A 711 -24.30 -7.09 7.09
CA TRP A 711 -25.72 -6.92 7.39
C TRP A 711 -26.27 -8.03 8.28
N THR A 712 -25.83 -9.28 8.08
CA THR A 712 -26.23 -10.41 8.90
C THR A 712 -25.57 -10.35 10.28
N MET A 713 -24.26 -10.06 10.34
CA MET A 713 -23.51 -9.99 11.60
C MET A 713 -23.95 -8.84 12.51
N SER A 714 -24.55 -7.81 11.95
CA SER A 714 -25.18 -6.72 12.73
C SER A 714 -26.63 -6.98 13.11
N GLN A 715 -27.18 -8.18 12.84
CA GLN A 715 -28.61 -8.51 13.00
C GLN A 715 -29.53 -7.47 12.32
N HIS A 716 -29.13 -7.03 11.12
CA HIS A 716 -29.88 -6.05 10.33
C HIS A 716 -30.03 -4.67 11.01
N ASN A 717 -29.04 -4.27 11.79
CA ASN A 717 -29.04 -2.94 12.41
C ASN A 717 -29.12 -1.84 11.37
N PHE A 718 -29.98 -0.84 11.60
CA PHE A 718 -30.18 0.29 10.69
C PHE A 718 -28.88 0.97 10.24
N ARG A 719 -27.89 1.08 11.13
CA ARG A 719 -26.61 1.73 10.86
C ARG A 719 -25.63 0.89 10.05
N ALA A 720 -25.90 -0.41 9.91
CA ALA A 720 -25.12 -1.34 9.11
C ALA A 720 -25.74 -1.62 7.72
N ARG A 721 -26.73 -0.84 7.30
CA ARG A 721 -27.31 -0.94 5.97
C ARG A 721 -26.23 -0.79 4.89
N PRO A 722 -26.23 -1.63 3.87
CA PRO A 722 -25.30 -1.47 2.74
C PRO A 722 -25.39 -0.07 2.13
N LEU A 723 -24.24 0.50 1.81
CA LEU A 723 -24.19 1.79 1.14
C LEU A 723 -24.77 1.66 -0.29
N SER A 724 -25.72 2.52 -0.64
CA SER A 724 -26.45 2.51 -1.88
C SER A 724 -26.77 3.95 -2.31
N PRO A 725 -27.24 4.18 -3.55
CA PRO A 725 -27.72 5.51 -3.95
C PRO A 725 -28.78 6.05 -3.00
N ALA A 726 -29.68 5.21 -2.50
CA ALA A 726 -30.78 5.60 -1.59
C ALA A 726 -30.26 6.00 -0.21
N THR A 727 -29.34 5.22 0.40
CA THR A 727 -28.74 5.54 1.70
C THR A 727 -27.82 6.77 1.59
N PHE A 728 -27.10 6.92 0.47
CA PHE A 728 -26.27 8.09 0.24
C PHE A 728 -27.10 9.37 0.09
N ALA A 729 -28.27 9.30 -0.52
CA ALA A 729 -29.20 10.45 -0.65
C ALA A 729 -29.74 10.98 0.70
N GLU A 730 -29.57 10.25 1.80
CA GLU A 730 -29.90 10.71 3.17
C GLU A 730 -28.89 11.76 3.70
N VAL A 731 -27.72 11.90 3.05
CA VAL A 731 -26.66 12.82 3.49
C VAL A 731 -27.06 14.25 3.25
N LYS A 732 -26.99 15.05 4.32
CA LYS A 732 -27.19 16.51 4.30
C LYS A 732 -25.88 17.17 4.72
N PRO A 733 -25.17 17.86 3.83
CA PRO A 733 -23.83 18.38 4.12
C PRO A 733 -23.81 19.41 5.25
N GLU A 734 -24.88 20.22 5.41
CA GLU A 734 -24.99 21.17 6.51
C GLU A 734 -25.14 20.45 7.85
N SER A 735 -25.91 19.35 7.89
CA SER A 735 -26.05 18.49 9.08
C SER A 735 -24.74 17.80 9.42
N ALA A 736 -23.99 17.35 8.41
CA ALA A 736 -22.67 16.76 8.56
C ALA A 736 -21.68 17.76 9.18
N LEU A 737 -21.61 19.00 8.67
CA LEU A 737 -20.75 20.04 9.25
C LEU A 737 -21.19 20.42 10.67
N ALA A 738 -22.51 20.52 10.92
CA ALA A 738 -23.03 20.80 12.27
C ALA A 738 -22.64 19.70 13.25
N PHE A 739 -22.73 18.43 12.84
CA PHE A 739 -22.29 17.29 13.66
C PHE A 739 -20.77 17.33 13.89
N TYR A 740 -19.98 17.58 12.86
CA TYR A 740 -18.52 17.75 12.99
C TYR A 740 -18.18 18.83 14.03
N ARG A 741 -18.75 20.03 13.87
CA ARG A 741 -18.53 21.14 14.81
C ARG A 741 -18.90 20.78 16.25
N ASN A 742 -19.96 20.01 16.43
CA ASN A 742 -20.36 19.54 17.76
C ASN A 742 -19.34 18.60 18.36
N ARG A 743 -18.78 17.67 17.58
CA ARG A 743 -17.77 16.70 18.07
C ARG A 743 -16.45 17.38 18.45
N PHE A 744 -16.04 18.41 17.71
CA PHE A 744 -14.80 19.15 17.93
C PHE A 744 -14.99 20.44 18.73
N ALA A 745 -16.15 20.69 19.33
CA ALA A 745 -16.42 21.88 20.14
C ALA A 745 -15.76 21.85 21.52
N ASP A 746 -15.33 20.69 22.00
CA ASP A 746 -14.77 20.51 23.34
C ASP A 746 -13.48 19.71 23.27
N ALA A 747 -12.37 20.35 23.57
CA ALA A 747 -11.07 19.69 23.62
C ALA A 747 -10.73 19.12 25.00
N SER A 748 -11.56 19.35 26.01
CA SER A 748 -11.24 19.01 27.41
C SER A 748 -11.18 17.51 27.69
N ASP A 749 -11.86 16.69 26.88
CA ASP A 749 -11.87 15.23 26.96
C ASP A 749 -10.97 14.54 25.93
N PHE A 750 -10.27 15.35 25.10
CA PHE A 750 -9.30 14.80 24.16
C PHE A 750 -7.98 14.40 24.82
N THR A 751 -7.47 13.25 24.39
CA THR A 751 -6.07 12.89 24.57
C THR A 751 -5.34 13.04 23.25
N PHE A 752 -4.28 13.84 23.26
CA PHE A 752 -3.35 14.02 22.14
C PHE A 752 -2.10 13.16 22.36
N ALA A 753 -1.56 12.57 21.30
CA ALA A 753 -0.28 11.86 21.36
C ALA A 753 0.66 12.39 20.26
N ILE A 754 1.91 12.62 20.64
CA ILE A 754 2.97 13.14 19.76
C ILE A 754 4.16 12.18 19.86
N VAL A 755 4.52 11.53 18.78
CA VAL A 755 5.54 10.49 18.73
C VAL A 755 6.51 10.76 17.58
N GLY A 756 7.80 10.76 17.84
CA GLY A 756 8.80 10.95 16.79
C GLY A 756 9.98 11.81 17.20
N ASN A 757 10.66 12.37 16.21
CA ASN A 757 11.83 13.22 16.42
C ASN A 757 11.41 14.61 16.92
N VAL A 758 11.17 14.72 18.21
CA VAL A 758 10.73 15.95 18.87
C VAL A 758 11.63 16.32 20.04
N ASP A 759 11.95 17.61 20.15
CA ASP A 759 12.49 18.19 21.36
C ASP A 759 11.34 18.61 22.29
N THR A 760 11.25 17.98 23.43
CA THR A 760 10.19 18.24 24.42
C THR A 760 10.20 19.68 24.97
N VAL A 761 11.34 20.35 25.00
CA VAL A 761 11.45 21.75 25.45
C VAL A 761 10.88 22.68 24.37
N ALA A 762 11.29 22.50 23.12
CA ALA A 762 10.79 23.28 21.99
C ALA A 762 9.30 23.00 21.68
N LEU A 763 8.79 21.83 22.05
CA LEU A 763 7.39 21.45 21.84
C LEU A 763 6.42 22.18 22.80
N LYS A 764 6.82 22.46 24.03
CA LYS A 764 5.95 23.07 25.06
C LYS A 764 5.26 24.37 24.61
N PRO A 765 5.97 25.37 24.04
CA PRO A 765 5.32 26.59 23.59
C PRO A 765 4.28 26.37 22.49
N LEU A 766 4.49 25.39 21.61
CA LEU A 766 3.53 25.05 20.56
C LEU A 766 2.28 24.39 21.17
N VAL A 767 2.44 23.48 22.10
CA VAL A 767 1.32 22.83 22.82
C VAL A 767 0.53 23.88 23.59
N GLU A 768 1.20 24.80 24.31
CA GLU A 768 0.53 25.88 25.04
C GLU A 768 -0.23 26.85 24.11
N ARG A 769 0.36 27.18 22.95
CA ARG A 769 -0.26 28.11 21.99
C ARG A 769 -1.42 27.48 21.27
N TYR A 770 -1.30 26.24 20.77
CA TYR A 770 -2.28 25.67 19.86
C TYR A 770 -3.22 24.65 20.52
N LEU A 771 -2.74 23.75 21.39
CA LEU A 771 -3.60 22.74 22.02
C LEU A 771 -4.27 23.26 23.29
N ALA A 772 -3.54 23.98 24.15
CA ALA A 772 -4.12 24.50 25.39
C ALA A 772 -5.06 25.70 25.17
N SER A 773 -5.09 26.26 23.95
CA SER A 773 -6.00 27.34 23.54
C SER A 773 -7.27 26.83 22.83
N LEU A 774 -7.37 25.51 22.57
CA LEU A 774 -8.56 24.92 21.96
C LEU A 774 -9.80 25.14 22.86
N PRO A 775 -11.00 25.26 22.24
CA PRO A 775 -12.24 25.41 22.99
C PRO A 775 -12.45 24.25 23.98
N ALA A 776 -12.95 24.58 25.16
CA ALA A 776 -13.27 23.62 26.22
C ALA A 776 -14.61 23.93 26.83
N LEU A 777 -15.52 22.97 26.77
CA LEU A 777 -16.86 23.05 27.36
C LEU A 777 -16.96 22.20 28.61
N HIS A 778 -15.95 21.41 28.91
CA HIS A 778 -15.88 20.46 30.05
C HIS A 778 -17.07 19.51 30.10
N ARG A 779 -17.47 18.98 28.93
CA ARG A 779 -18.50 17.96 28.82
C ARG A 779 -17.99 16.66 29.41
N THR A 780 -18.91 15.88 29.96
CA THR A 780 -18.65 14.47 30.30
C THR A 780 -19.36 13.63 29.24
N GLU A 781 -18.67 13.33 28.17
CA GLU A 781 -19.25 12.55 27.08
C GLU A 781 -18.70 11.11 27.07
N THR A 782 -19.51 10.19 26.59
CA THR A 782 -19.15 8.81 26.31
C THR A 782 -19.93 8.35 25.08
N PHE A 783 -19.53 7.23 24.52
CA PHE A 783 -20.27 6.63 23.40
C PHE A 783 -21.61 6.01 23.88
N ARG A 784 -22.51 5.78 22.94
CA ARG A 784 -23.74 5.03 23.12
C ARG A 784 -23.65 3.67 22.44
N ASP A 785 -24.23 2.65 23.03
CA ASP A 785 -24.48 1.40 22.34
C ASP A 785 -25.78 1.52 21.54
N ASN A 786 -25.65 1.55 20.21
CA ASN A 786 -26.80 1.70 19.30
C ASN A 786 -27.32 0.34 18.78
N GLY A 787 -26.97 -0.76 19.42
CA GLY A 787 -27.30 -2.11 19.01
C GLY A 787 -26.34 -2.63 17.91
N GLY A 788 -26.76 -3.63 17.15
CA GLY A 788 -25.93 -4.25 16.13
C GLY A 788 -24.88 -5.21 16.73
N SER A 789 -25.34 -6.17 17.51
CA SER A 789 -24.53 -7.29 18.00
C SER A 789 -24.52 -8.43 17.00
N PRO A 790 -23.49 -9.29 17.01
CA PRO A 790 -23.49 -10.53 16.24
C PRO A 790 -24.69 -11.43 16.64
N PRO A 791 -25.21 -12.25 15.71
CA PRO A 791 -26.25 -13.22 16.00
C PRO A 791 -25.73 -14.27 16.98
N THR A 792 -26.65 -14.84 17.77
CA THR A 792 -26.35 -15.96 18.66
C THR A 792 -26.75 -17.29 18.01
N GLY A 793 -26.03 -18.36 18.38
CA GLY A 793 -26.21 -19.69 17.79
C GLY A 793 -25.43 -19.85 16.47
N VAL A 794 -25.85 -20.84 15.71
CA VAL A 794 -25.19 -21.14 14.42
C VAL A 794 -25.98 -20.53 13.28
N VAL A 795 -25.30 -19.71 12.49
CA VAL A 795 -25.82 -19.13 11.23
C VAL A 795 -25.06 -19.73 10.07
N ASP A 796 -25.79 -20.27 9.07
CA ASP A 796 -25.21 -20.75 7.81
C ASP A 796 -25.92 -20.05 6.65
N LYS A 797 -25.15 -19.38 5.79
CA LYS A 797 -25.69 -18.55 4.71
C LYS A 797 -24.90 -18.71 3.43
N VAL A 798 -25.59 -18.97 2.35
CA VAL A 798 -25.03 -19.09 1.01
C VAL A 798 -25.49 -17.89 0.18
N VAL A 799 -24.57 -17.25 -0.51
CA VAL A 799 -24.79 -16.16 -1.44
C VAL A 799 -24.43 -16.66 -2.85
N HIS A 800 -25.37 -16.58 -3.76
CA HIS A 800 -25.13 -16.94 -5.18
C HIS A 800 -24.93 -15.67 -5.99
N LYS A 801 -23.68 -15.38 -6.36
CA LYS A 801 -23.32 -14.22 -7.17
C LYS A 801 -22.01 -14.46 -7.91
N GLY A 802 -21.92 -13.90 -9.13
CA GLY A 802 -20.74 -14.05 -9.98
C GLY A 802 -20.82 -15.21 -10.96
N VAL A 803 -19.99 -15.16 -12.00
CA VAL A 803 -19.98 -16.18 -13.08
C VAL A 803 -18.81 -17.14 -12.98
N GLU A 804 -17.75 -16.76 -12.26
CA GLU A 804 -16.55 -17.58 -12.16
C GLU A 804 -16.76 -18.77 -11.21
N PRO A 805 -16.23 -19.97 -11.52
CA PRO A 805 -16.35 -21.15 -10.67
C PRO A 805 -15.40 -21.05 -9.46
N LYS A 806 -15.58 -20.02 -8.65
CA LYS A 806 -14.85 -19.79 -7.41
C LYS A 806 -15.79 -19.58 -6.23
N ALA A 807 -15.36 -19.99 -5.05
CA ALA A 807 -16.08 -19.80 -3.82
C ALA A 807 -15.22 -19.01 -2.82
N ASN A 808 -15.88 -18.19 -2.00
CA ASN A 808 -15.26 -17.55 -0.83
C ASN A 808 -16.02 -17.99 0.42
N THR A 809 -15.30 -18.52 1.41
CA THR A 809 -15.89 -18.99 2.66
C THR A 809 -15.36 -18.16 3.81
N VAL A 810 -16.25 -17.62 4.62
CA VAL A 810 -15.96 -16.91 5.87
C VAL A 810 -16.65 -17.66 7.02
N ILE A 811 -15.90 -18.01 8.05
CA ILE A 811 -16.41 -18.58 9.30
C ILE A 811 -16.03 -17.63 10.42
N GLU A 812 -17.01 -16.99 11.07
CA GLU A 812 -16.79 -16.02 12.11
C GLU A 812 -17.36 -16.52 13.44
N PHE A 813 -16.49 -16.66 14.43
CA PHE A 813 -16.83 -16.99 15.82
C PHE A 813 -16.89 -15.70 16.63
N THR A 814 -17.95 -15.53 17.42
CA THR A 814 -18.17 -14.32 18.20
C THR A 814 -18.61 -14.64 19.63
N GLY A 815 -18.50 -13.68 20.52
CA GLY A 815 -18.97 -13.82 21.90
C GLY A 815 -18.36 -12.77 22.82
N ALA A 816 -18.71 -12.85 24.12
CA ALA A 816 -18.14 -11.95 25.11
C ALA A 816 -16.65 -12.24 25.35
N CYS A 817 -15.87 -11.20 25.56
CA CYS A 817 -14.49 -11.31 26.04
C CYS A 817 -14.25 -10.28 27.14
N ARG A 818 -13.23 -10.50 27.96
CA ARG A 818 -12.73 -9.48 28.87
C ARG A 818 -11.64 -8.69 28.14
N TYR A 819 -11.84 -7.39 27.94
CA TYR A 819 -10.81 -6.55 27.34
C TYR A 819 -9.65 -6.33 28.33
N ALA A 820 -8.60 -7.11 28.18
CA ALA A 820 -7.40 -7.07 29.01
C ALA A 820 -6.16 -7.43 28.18
N PRO A 821 -4.95 -6.96 28.54
CA PRO A 821 -3.72 -7.29 27.82
C PRO A 821 -3.51 -8.80 27.66
N GLU A 822 -3.81 -9.60 28.68
CA GLU A 822 -3.65 -11.06 28.67
C GLU A 822 -4.60 -11.73 27.66
N THR A 823 -5.83 -11.22 27.56
CA THR A 823 -6.84 -11.71 26.61
C THR A 823 -6.41 -11.41 25.17
N ARG A 824 -5.99 -10.17 24.90
CA ARG A 824 -5.50 -9.77 23.57
C ARG A 824 -4.24 -10.55 23.17
N PHE A 825 -3.34 -10.79 24.12
CA PHE A 825 -2.14 -11.60 23.89
C PHE A 825 -2.49 -13.08 23.60
N ALA A 826 -3.39 -13.69 24.38
CA ALA A 826 -3.84 -15.06 24.18
C ALA A 826 -4.52 -15.23 22.80
N MET A 827 -5.35 -14.26 22.40
CA MET A 827 -5.96 -14.22 21.06
C MET A 827 -4.89 -14.13 19.96
N ARG A 828 -3.90 -13.24 20.10
CA ARG A 828 -2.80 -13.12 19.14
C ARG A 828 -2.00 -14.41 19.00
N ALA A 829 -1.66 -15.07 20.12
CA ALA A 829 -0.94 -16.34 20.11
C ALA A 829 -1.76 -17.48 19.46
N LEU A 830 -3.09 -17.49 19.66
CA LEU A 830 -3.99 -18.43 19.01
C LEU A 830 -4.03 -18.21 17.49
N VAL A 831 -4.17 -16.95 17.07
CA VAL A 831 -4.21 -16.57 15.64
C VAL A 831 -2.92 -16.96 14.93
N GLU A 832 -1.75 -16.66 15.50
CA GLU A 832 -0.44 -17.03 14.93
C GLU A 832 -0.32 -18.55 14.77
N LEU A 833 -0.70 -19.32 15.77
CA LEU A 833 -0.68 -20.77 15.67
C LEU A 833 -1.66 -21.28 14.63
N PHE A 834 -2.89 -20.81 14.65
CA PHE A 834 -3.94 -21.32 13.77
C PHE A 834 -3.65 -20.99 12.30
N GLN A 835 -3.02 -19.83 12.04
CA GLN A 835 -2.53 -19.48 10.69
C GLN A 835 -1.53 -20.51 10.15
N ILE A 836 -0.57 -20.95 10.99
CA ILE A 836 0.38 -22.01 10.61
C ILE A 836 -0.39 -23.30 10.26
N LYS A 837 -1.32 -23.71 11.11
CA LYS A 837 -2.09 -24.96 10.91
C LYS A 837 -3.03 -24.90 9.71
N LEU A 838 -3.63 -23.76 9.42
CA LEU A 838 -4.45 -23.55 8.22
C LEU A 838 -3.63 -23.72 6.95
N ASN A 839 -2.45 -23.10 6.90
CA ASN A 839 -1.56 -23.24 5.74
C ASN A 839 -1.10 -24.69 5.58
N GLU A 840 -0.64 -25.34 6.64
CA GLU A 840 -0.21 -26.75 6.63
C GLU A 840 -1.33 -27.68 6.12
N THR A 841 -2.59 -27.43 6.48
CA THR A 841 -3.71 -28.33 6.15
C THR A 841 -4.38 -27.96 4.83
N LEU A 842 -4.88 -26.72 4.66
CA LEU A 842 -5.72 -26.38 3.51
C LEU A 842 -4.90 -26.16 2.24
N ARG A 843 -3.69 -25.61 2.37
CA ARG A 843 -2.79 -25.36 1.24
C ARG A 843 -1.88 -26.54 0.96
N GLU A 844 -1.04 -26.94 1.93
CA GLU A 844 0.06 -27.89 1.69
C GLU A 844 -0.43 -29.37 1.58
N GLN A 845 -1.37 -29.77 2.44
CA GLN A 845 -1.85 -31.16 2.45
C GLN A 845 -3.02 -31.39 1.48
N LEU A 846 -3.97 -30.47 1.42
CA LEU A 846 -5.18 -30.63 0.63
C LEU A 846 -5.11 -29.98 -0.74
N GLY A 847 -4.22 -29.03 -0.98
CA GLY A 847 -4.10 -28.26 -2.23
C GLY A 847 -5.42 -27.59 -2.64
N GLY A 848 -6.30 -27.31 -1.67
CA GLY A 848 -7.67 -26.86 -1.91
C GLY A 848 -7.91 -25.36 -1.72
N ALA A 849 -6.92 -24.66 -1.17
CA ALA A 849 -6.95 -23.21 -0.97
C ALA A 849 -5.55 -22.63 -1.15
N TYR A 850 -5.43 -21.48 -1.82
CA TYR A 850 -4.13 -20.83 -2.03
C TYR A 850 -3.67 -20.04 -0.80
N SER A 851 -4.54 -19.18 -0.25
CA SER A 851 -4.22 -18.27 0.85
C SER A 851 -5.30 -18.30 1.95
N PRO A 852 -5.41 -19.38 2.75
CA PRO A 852 -6.30 -19.38 3.88
C PRO A 852 -5.79 -18.41 4.94
N SER A 853 -6.69 -17.72 5.64
CA SER A 853 -6.33 -16.72 6.64
C SER A 853 -7.18 -16.83 7.90
N VAL A 854 -6.62 -16.39 9.03
CA VAL A 854 -7.32 -16.23 10.29
C VAL A 854 -6.97 -14.88 10.91
N GLY A 855 -7.99 -14.21 11.47
CA GLY A 855 -7.84 -12.97 12.20
C GLY A 855 -8.70 -13.00 13.46
N GLY A 856 -8.26 -12.35 14.54
CA GLY A 856 -9.04 -12.33 15.78
C GLY A 856 -8.72 -11.12 16.63
N SER A 857 -9.74 -10.61 17.30
CA SER A 857 -9.65 -9.47 18.21
C SER A 857 -10.64 -9.59 19.37
N CYS A 858 -10.35 -8.91 20.47
CA CYS A 858 -11.26 -8.64 21.56
C CYS A 858 -11.44 -7.12 21.64
N GLY A 859 -12.60 -6.62 21.24
CA GLY A 859 -12.97 -5.21 21.26
C GLY A 859 -13.33 -4.72 22.65
N ARG A 860 -13.23 -3.39 22.89
CA ARG A 860 -13.66 -2.74 24.13
C ARG A 860 -15.02 -2.06 24.00
N THR A 861 -15.25 -1.46 22.84
CA THR A 861 -16.42 -0.60 22.57
C THR A 861 -17.18 -1.09 21.35
N PRO A 862 -18.50 -0.93 21.28
CA PRO A 862 -19.40 -0.48 22.35
C PRO A 862 -19.56 -1.51 23.47
N ARG A 863 -19.22 -2.78 23.22
CA ARG A 863 -19.25 -3.90 24.16
C ARG A 863 -17.94 -4.66 24.14
N GLN A 864 -17.64 -5.38 25.23
CA GLN A 864 -16.47 -6.26 25.27
C GLN A 864 -16.79 -7.58 24.56
N GLU A 865 -16.56 -7.62 23.28
CA GLU A 865 -16.86 -8.75 22.38
C GLU A 865 -15.64 -9.15 21.55
N TYR A 866 -15.49 -10.46 21.28
CA TYR A 866 -14.48 -10.95 20.36
C TYR A 866 -15.10 -11.30 19.02
N SER A 867 -14.28 -11.17 17.99
CA SER A 867 -14.49 -11.75 16.67
C SER A 867 -13.24 -12.52 16.28
N LEU A 868 -13.42 -13.77 15.83
CA LEU A 868 -12.36 -14.63 15.31
C LEU A 868 -12.82 -15.19 13.97
N ILE A 869 -12.18 -14.75 12.90
CA ILE A 869 -12.59 -14.99 11.51
C ILE A 869 -11.59 -15.92 10.83
N VAL A 870 -12.10 -17.00 10.26
CA VAL A 870 -11.36 -17.89 9.34
C VAL A 870 -11.91 -17.67 7.94
N GLN A 871 -11.04 -17.43 6.97
CA GLN A 871 -11.44 -17.19 5.59
C GLN A 871 -10.56 -17.97 4.62
N PHE A 872 -11.18 -18.50 3.55
CA PHE A 872 -10.46 -19.16 2.47
C PHE A 872 -11.26 -19.10 1.17
N ASN A 873 -10.53 -19.02 0.05
CA ASN A 873 -11.07 -19.18 -1.30
C ASN A 873 -10.80 -20.60 -1.78
N SER A 874 -11.71 -21.14 -2.58
CA SER A 874 -11.60 -22.48 -3.15
C SER A 874 -12.46 -22.64 -4.39
N SER A 875 -12.37 -23.81 -5.03
CA SER A 875 -13.40 -24.24 -5.95
C SER A 875 -14.71 -24.54 -5.20
N PRO A 876 -15.89 -24.37 -5.85
CA PRO A 876 -17.19 -24.63 -5.22
C PRO A 876 -17.32 -26.04 -4.62
N GLU A 877 -16.77 -27.05 -5.29
CA GLU A 877 -16.82 -28.46 -4.85
C GLU A 877 -15.97 -28.75 -3.62
N ASN A 878 -15.01 -27.87 -3.29
CA ASN A 878 -14.12 -28.04 -2.13
C ASN A 878 -14.63 -27.37 -0.85
N VAL A 879 -15.64 -26.51 -0.94
CA VAL A 879 -16.14 -25.70 0.20
C VAL A 879 -16.42 -26.55 1.44
N ASP A 880 -17.22 -27.61 1.31
CA ASP A 880 -17.60 -28.43 2.45
C ASP A 880 -16.44 -29.28 3.00
N LYS A 881 -15.56 -29.78 2.11
CA LYS A 881 -14.37 -30.52 2.52
C LYS A 881 -13.43 -29.64 3.34
N LEU A 882 -13.16 -28.43 2.86
CA LEU A 882 -12.25 -27.50 3.55
C LEU A 882 -12.87 -26.95 4.83
N SER A 883 -14.17 -26.61 4.84
CA SER A 883 -14.88 -26.21 6.05
C SER A 883 -14.80 -27.31 7.13
N LYS A 884 -15.06 -28.56 6.80
CA LYS A 884 -14.90 -29.70 7.72
C LYS A 884 -13.47 -29.84 8.24
N SER A 885 -12.47 -29.58 7.39
CA SER A 885 -11.07 -29.62 7.81
C SER A 885 -10.71 -28.50 8.79
N VAL A 886 -11.30 -27.29 8.63
CA VAL A 886 -11.15 -26.20 9.61
C VAL A 886 -11.71 -26.61 10.97
N PHE A 887 -12.91 -27.18 11.03
CA PHE A 887 -13.50 -27.64 12.30
C PHE A 887 -12.71 -28.79 12.91
N ALA A 888 -12.21 -29.73 12.11
CA ALA A 888 -11.34 -30.81 12.61
C ALA A 888 -10.01 -30.29 13.22
N LEU A 889 -9.43 -29.21 12.63
CA LEU A 889 -8.27 -28.53 13.22
C LEU A 889 -8.62 -27.87 14.55
N ILE A 890 -9.78 -27.22 14.64
CA ILE A 890 -10.30 -26.61 15.88
C ILE A 890 -10.46 -27.67 16.97
N ASP A 891 -11.12 -28.79 16.66
CA ASP A 891 -11.31 -29.91 17.58
C ASP A 891 -10.01 -30.51 18.07
N SER A 892 -9.06 -30.74 17.14
CA SER A 892 -7.73 -31.23 17.48
C SER A 892 -6.99 -30.28 18.43
N LEU A 893 -7.06 -28.97 18.16
CA LEU A 893 -6.39 -27.96 18.99
C LEU A 893 -7.02 -27.86 20.38
N LYS A 894 -8.35 -27.95 20.49
CA LYS A 894 -9.06 -27.98 21.79
C LYS A 894 -8.72 -29.22 22.59
N THR A 895 -8.69 -30.37 21.94
CA THR A 895 -8.52 -31.68 22.61
C THR A 895 -7.06 -31.93 22.98
N ASN A 896 -6.17 -31.79 22.01
CA ASN A 896 -4.76 -32.19 22.13
C ASN A 896 -3.83 -31.03 22.50
N GLY A 897 -4.26 -29.78 22.24
CA GLY A 897 -3.39 -28.61 22.29
C GLY A 897 -2.32 -28.59 21.19
N PRO A 898 -1.48 -27.56 21.15
CA PRO A 898 -0.36 -27.48 20.22
C PRO A 898 0.82 -28.33 20.67
N SER A 899 1.65 -28.79 19.70
CA SER A 899 2.93 -29.43 20.02
C SER A 899 3.92 -28.44 20.63
N ALA A 900 4.94 -28.94 21.32
CA ALA A 900 6.01 -28.08 21.85
C ALA A 900 6.77 -27.33 20.73
N ALA A 901 6.92 -27.93 19.57
CA ALA A 901 7.52 -27.29 18.39
C ALA A 901 6.67 -26.14 17.87
N ASP A 902 5.34 -26.29 17.82
CA ASP A 902 4.41 -25.22 17.42
C ASP A 902 4.46 -24.03 18.39
N VAL A 903 4.48 -24.30 19.71
CA VAL A 903 4.64 -23.24 20.73
C VAL A 903 5.96 -22.48 20.55
N THR A 904 7.03 -23.20 20.21
CA THR A 904 8.34 -22.58 19.94
C THR A 904 8.28 -21.67 18.71
N LYS A 905 7.66 -22.11 17.61
CA LYS A 905 7.45 -21.27 16.41
C LYS A 905 6.69 -19.99 16.73
N VAL A 906 5.56 -20.10 17.45
CA VAL A 906 4.74 -18.95 17.85
C VAL A 906 5.54 -17.98 18.73
N LYS A 907 6.26 -18.46 19.73
CA LYS A 907 7.13 -17.61 20.57
C LYS A 907 8.16 -16.86 19.73
N GLU A 908 8.83 -17.54 18.83
CA GLU A 908 9.85 -16.95 17.98
C GLU A 908 9.24 -15.88 17.06
N GLN A 909 8.11 -16.16 16.41
CA GLN A 909 7.42 -15.19 15.56
C GLN A 909 6.97 -13.96 16.33
N LEU A 910 6.36 -14.14 17.53
CA LEU A 910 5.96 -13.02 18.40
C LEU A 910 7.17 -12.19 18.86
N THR A 911 8.28 -12.83 19.21
CA THR A 911 9.52 -12.16 19.59
C THR A 911 10.07 -11.35 18.43
N ARG A 912 10.18 -11.95 17.25
CA ARG A 912 10.74 -11.31 16.07
C ARG A 912 9.88 -10.14 15.55
N SER A 913 8.57 -10.27 15.57
CA SER A 913 7.65 -9.16 15.26
C SER A 913 7.83 -8.01 16.24
N ARG A 914 7.93 -8.34 17.55
CA ARG A 914 8.12 -7.35 18.62
C ARG A 914 9.39 -6.53 18.46
N GLU A 915 10.52 -7.17 18.11
CA GLU A 915 11.82 -6.49 17.90
C GLU A 915 11.73 -5.35 16.86
N VAL A 916 10.86 -5.52 15.85
CA VAL A 916 10.65 -4.53 14.79
C VAL A 916 9.58 -3.51 15.17
N GLU A 917 8.45 -3.95 15.70
CA GLU A 917 7.29 -3.11 16.04
C GLU A 917 7.64 -1.99 17.01
N VAL A 918 8.39 -2.27 18.08
CA VAL A 918 8.75 -1.28 19.10
C VAL A 918 9.69 -0.19 18.62
N LYS A 919 10.27 -0.34 17.43
CA LYS A 919 11.11 0.65 16.74
C LYS A 919 10.37 1.44 15.67
N GLN A 920 9.05 1.42 15.69
CA GLN A 920 8.19 2.18 14.77
C GLN A 920 7.39 3.23 15.53
N ASN A 921 7.37 4.46 15.03
CA ASN A 921 6.59 5.55 15.64
C ASN A 921 5.09 5.25 15.68
N GLY A 922 4.55 4.58 14.65
CA GLY A 922 3.15 4.18 14.58
C GLY A 922 2.75 3.23 15.71
N TYR A 923 3.60 2.26 16.05
CA TYR A 923 3.35 1.36 17.19
C TYR A 923 3.11 2.14 18.49
N TRP A 924 3.96 3.13 18.77
CA TRP A 924 3.84 3.93 19.97
C TRP A 924 2.60 4.81 19.95
N LEU A 925 2.30 5.45 18.81
CA LEU A 925 1.13 6.33 18.70
C LEU A 925 -0.16 5.59 19.03
N VAL A 926 -0.38 4.43 18.39
CA VAL A 926 -1.59 3.61 18.56
C VAL A 926 -1.69 3.06 19.98
N ASN A 927 -0.59 2.48 20.51
CA ASN A 927 -0.61 1.89 21.83
C ASN A 927 -0.73 2.92 22.98
N LEU A 928 -0.15 4.12 22.82
CA LEU A 928 -0.29 5.18 23.81
C LEU A 928 -1.74 5.66 23.89
N LEU A 929 -2.37 5.99 22.75
CA LEU A 929 -3.76 6.43 22.72
C LEU A 929 -4.72 5.32 23.19
N GLY A 930 -4.55 4.10 22.67
CA GLY A 930 -5.43 2.98 23.03
C GLY A 930 -5.37 2.63 24.51
N ARG A 931 -4.19 2.60 25.13
CA ARG A 931 -4.03 2.34 26.57
C ARG A 931 -4.57 3.48 27.42
N ASP A 932 -4.32 4.71 27.02
CA ASP A 932 -4.85 5.88 27.76
C ASP A 932 -6.37 5.88 27.78
N GLN A 933 -7.01 5.63 26.63
CA GLN A 933 -8.46 5.50 26.52
C GLN A 933 -9.03 4.31 27.30
N ALA A 934 -8.26 3.22 27.42
CA ALA A 934 -8.67 2.04 28.18
C ALA A 934 -8.41 2.19 29.69
N GLY A 935 -7.71 3.24 30.12
CA GLY A 935 -7.25 3.38 31.50
C GLY A 935 -6.17 2.36 31.87
N GLU A 936 -5.45 1.80 30.90
CA GLU A 936 -4.39 0.83 31.10
C GLU A 936 -3.07 1.51 31.46
N ASP A 937 -2.21 0.81 32.22
CA ASP A 937 -0.88 1.32 32.54
C ASP A 937 0.02 1.40 31.29
N ILE A 938 0.44 2.62 30.96
CA ILE A 938 1.36 2.89 29.86
C ILE A 938 2.77 2.38 30.21
N GLY A 939 3.18 2.45 31.48
CA GLY A 939 4.51 2.04 31.93
C GLY A 939 4.80 0.55 31.73
N GLY A 940 3.79 -0.30 31.85
CA GLY A 940 3.92 -1.75 31.65
C GLY A 940 3.90 -2.22 30.20
N LEU A 941 3.87 -1.32 29.22
CA LEU A 941 3.70 -1.67 27.79
C LEU A 941 4.75 -2.65 27.25
N LEU A 942 6.02 -2.49 27.63
CA LEU A 942 7.11 -3.33 27.14
C LEU A 942 7.24 -4.61 27.99
N ASP A 943 7.52 -4.45 29.28
CA ASP A 943 7.89 -5.55 30.17
C ASP A 943 6.78 -6.60 30.33
N ALA A 944 5.51 -6.16 30.37
CA ALA A 944 4.39 -7.07 30.48
C ALA A 944 4.22 -7.96 29.24
N TYR A 945 4.39 -7.40 28.03
CA TYR A 945 4.30 -8.18 26.79
C TYR A 945 5.42 -9.21 26.69
N ASP A 946 6.67 -8.80 26.93
CA ASP A 946 7.84 -9.67 26.84
C ASP A 946 7.75 -10.82 27.86
N ALA A 947 7.23 -10.53 29.06
CA ALA A 947 6.94 -11.56 30.07
C ALA A 947 5.85 -12.56 29.59
N MET A 948 4.80 -12.09 28.93
CA MET A 948 3.76 -12.94 28.37
C MET A 948 4.31 -13.86 27.27
N VAL A 949 5.13 -13.36 26.35
CA VAL A 949 5.79 -14.18 25.30
C VAL A 949 6.68 -15.25 25.94
N LYS A 950 7.55 -14.86 26.87
CA LYS A 950 8.46 -15.76 27.57
C LYS A 950 7.72 -16.91 28.25
N ASN A 951 6.60 -16.60 28.93
CA ASN A 951 5.83 -17.54 29.74
C ASN A 951 4.71 -18.24 28.96
N LEU A 952 4.57 -18.02 27.65
CA LEU A 952 3.54 -18.67 26.82
C LEU A 952 3.70 -20.20 26.87
N THR A 953 2.59 -20.89 27.10
CA THR A 953 2.53 -22.36 27.15
C THR A 953 1.48 -22.90 26.16
N GLY A 954 1.62 -24.14 25.74
CA GLY A 954 0.61 -24.81 24.92
C GLY A 954 -0.77 -24.85 25.56
N GLY A 955 -0.82 -25.05 26.88
CA GLY A 955 -2.09 -25.02 27.61
C GLY A 955 -2.81 -23.64 27.61
N GLN A 956 -2.07 -22.53 27.48
CA GLN A 956 -2.69 -21.21 27.32
C GLN A 956 -3.35 -21.07 25.94
N ILE A 957 -2.67 -21.50 24.88
CA ILE A 957 -3.22 -21.47 23.51
C ILE A 957 -4.41 -22.45 23.41
N GLN A 958 -4.32 -23.64 24.00
CA GLN A 958 -5.41 -24.62 24.05
C GLN A 958 -6.66 -24.04 24.73
N ARG A 959 -6.50 -23.38 25.88
CA ARG A 959 -7.59 -22.70 26.58
C ARG A 959 -8.18 -21.55 25.74
N ALA A 960 -7.35 -20.78 25.06
CA ALA A 960 -7.82 -19.74 24.14
C ALA A 960 -8.66 -20.35 23.01
N ALA A 961 -8.20 -21.46 22.40
CA ALA A 961 -8.97 -22.18 21.39
C ALA A 961 -10.32 -22.66 21.92
N ALA A 962 -10.34 -23.26 23.12
CA ALA A 962 -11.58 -23.70 23.77
C ALA A 962 -12.55 -22.54 24.09
N SER A 963 -12.03 -21.36 24.38
CA SER A 963 -12.82 -20.16 24.71
C SER A 963 -13.37 -19.43 23.48
N TYR A 964 -12.60 -19.33 22.39
CA TYR A 964 -12.91 -18.45 21.27
C TYR A 964 -13.41 -19.18 20.02
N PHE A 965 -13.07 -20.43 19.79
CA PHE A 965 -13.70 -21.27 18.77
C PHE A 965 -14.97 -21.93 19.32
N ASN A 966 -16.01 -21.14 19.55
CA ASN A 966 -17.28 -21.65 20.07
C ASN A 966 -18.15 -22.22 18.94
N GLU A 967 -18.13 -23.53 18.76
CA GLU A 967 -18.91 -24.22 17.74
C GLU A 967 -20.43 -24.20 17.95
N GLY A 968 -20.88 -23.77 19.12
CA GLY A 968 -22.28 -23.45 19.36
C GLY A 968 -22.67 -22.03 18.98
N ASN A 969 -21.71 -21.16 18.59
CA ASN A 969 -21.96 -19.75 18.30
C ASN A 969 -21.00 -19.22 17.24
N TYR A 970 -21.33 -19.44 15.98
CA TYR A 970 -20.57 -18.93 14.84
C TYR A 970 -21.50 -18.66 13.66
N ALA A 971 -21.01 -17.87 12.70
CA ALA A 971 -21.65 -17.67 11.41
C ALA A 971 -20.74 -18.17 10.28
N ARG A 972 -21.25 -19.04 9.42
CA ARG A 972 -20.58 -19.43 8.17
C ARG A 972 -21.28 -18.76 7.00
N PHE A 973 -20.50 -18.09 6.15
CA PHE A 973 -20.95 -17.50 4.90
C PHE A 973 -20.17 -18.12 3.76
N VAL A 974 -20.87 -18.42 2.68
CA VAL A 974 -20.26 -18.97 1.46
C VAL A 974 -20.77 -18.19 0.25
N LEU A 975 -19.83 -17.60 -0.51
CA LEU A 975 -20.11 -17.07 -1.84
C LEU A 975 -19.93 -18.21 -2.86
N LEU A 976 -20.95 -18.45 -3.67
CA LEU A 976 -20.91 -19.39 -4.78
C LEU A 976 -21.29 -18.69 -6.09
N PRO A 977 -20.86 -19.19 -7.24
CA PRO A 977 -21.31 -18.65 -8.53
C PRO A 977 -22.83 -18.76 -8.69
N GLU A 978 -23.39 -17.88 -9.51
CA GLU A 978 -24.78 -18.00 -9.96
C GLU A 978 -24.95 -19.32 -10.73
N SER A 979 -26.04 -20.07 -10.45
CA SER A 979 -26.35 -21.25 -11.24
C SER A 979 -26.58 -20.83 -12.70
N PRO A 980 -26.05 -21.57 -13.68
CA PRO A 980 -26.38 -21.31 -15.07
C PRO A 980 -27.89 -21.25 -15.21
N LYS A 981 -28.46 -20.16 -15.71
CA LYS A 981 -29.87 -20.09 -16.03
C LYS A 981 -30.09 -21.21 -17.02
N SER A 982 -30.90 -22.24 -16.68
CA SER A 982 -31.40 -23.20 -17.64
C SER A 982 -32.12 -22.37 -18.71
N ASN A 983 -31.55 -22.31 -19.90
CA ASN A 983 -32.27 -21.73 -21.03
C ASN A 983 -33.62 -22.46 -21.17
N PRO A 984 -34.74 -21.70 -21.19
CA PRO A 984 -36.06 -22.30 -21.35
C PRO A 984 -36.22 -23.00 -22.70
#